data_65d6438e16e0bd3b67e0e7dd28ee32fe
#
_entry.id   65d6438e16e0bd3b67e0e7dd28ee32fe
#
_cell.length_a   1.000
_cell.length_b   1.000
_cell.length_c   1.000
_cell.angle_alpha   90.00
_cell.angle_beta   90.00
_cell.angle_gamma   90.00
#
_symmetry.space_group_name_H-M   'P 1'
#
loop_
_entity.id
_entity.type
_entity.pdbx_description
1 polymer ?
#
loop_
_entity_poly.entity_id
_entity_poly.type
_entity_poly.pdbx_seq_one_letter_code
_entity_poly.pdbx_strand_id
1 'polypeptide(L)'
;MSSGPNPPYANKEDVVFDNEVSNKLANACRKVAQNIENAMPGLKSSLTTALEDFEGHYADVTASNIDTAISDGRDIATVFRQLAGVVDNLKEAAHREQANRQKAREYESEWFGLHKAWDDFWGNAPAKAEPYIPDTTINTKSLGTRENTETRSSGMAVSSARPSTVRDLSTTLGNLGTEFGSEPGNIRSLAAEFAAKCQWGTIDAENLISTFESWNQSNANDKTWLGIVADTFKQAGGNGEISTVSNETLDNALAAVNVSTERPDLEVPAPAVVGKPATSGYANDPVNVATGNFIEEETDMAFSGVVSACSVTRMYNSVTVFGQHAVSGVFGAGWSSNIESRVQLNAENAVWTMPDGREVTFDRIVREDGTHGYARAPREAWWLEELPLTQLTGEDGSITDPSLRYILRATDYEASSLLRISDNSGTQHIFSLTGIYLGMSAGAGTAVAYLRDEDGRVSAIVHQRGARINVEYTEGGLVGAIHSSRGQSVRYEYVTLGGHTHLCAVHGDAGTRRYEHDAAGLIHRVVASTGTVEVTNYYDPTGRITEQDTEYGRRVRYRYLPNGITDISNEDASYTNLWVSDQYARLTAIVDAEGGRASYAYDNFGNRVSVVDRDGSRTTRYSDKRGRIIREVTDEGAETLFAYDEHDRVVSVAMSAIETDPRARRAARLARRARLEAEAQGRTFEGIPGQEPAQSPAVSSMTTVTYEYANDFERNPSSMTDGNGHVTRFEWADGLLQRVVSPEGVTVSLEYDECGLLTGIRNAEQQLTRCEYSAAGHLVKIVSALGYETEFTYDSAGHMVCRQDPDGSRWRFEYAAGGRLVASVDPAGARTEYEYGPSGDIVAVVDPLGRRMERSFDTNGNIDRITLPGGAQFSYAYDGLMRLIRTIDPAGGVWTREYDAASTLTGLIDPTGVSVRTSVDSSRKTFTTNDG
;
A
#
# COMPACT_ATOMS: atom_id res chain seq x y z
N MET A 1 -23.99 -3.97 57.53
CA MET A 1 -22.55 -4.31 57.44
C MET A 1 -22.03 -3.66 56.18
N SER A 2 -21.43 -2.50 56.28
CA SER A 2 -20.80 -1.82 55.18
C SER A 2 -19.55 -2.64 54.80
N SER A 3 -19.45 -3.07 53.54
CA SER A 3 -18.23 -3.62 52.99
C SER A 3 -17.13 -2.57 53.13
N GLY A 4 -16.09 -2.87 53.94
CA GLY A 4 -14.89 -2.03 54.03
C GLY A 4 -14.23 -1.89 52.68
N PRO A 5 -13.40 -0.86 52.47
CA PRO A 5 -12.72 -0.66 51.19
C PRO A 5 -11.92 -1.93 50.79
N ASN A 6 -12.04 -2.34 49.56
CA ASN A 6 -11.25 -3.46 49.00
C ASN A 6 -9.75 -3.18 49.27
N PRO A 7 -9.00 -4.23 49.63
CA PRO A 7 -7.56 -4.08 49.85
C PRO A 7 -6.87 -3.53 48.59
N PRO A 8 -5.83 -2.73 48.71
CA PRO A 8 -5.21 -2.01 47.64
C PRO A 8 -4.59 -2.93 46.52
N TYR A 9 -4.43 -4.24 46.78
CA TYR A 9 -3.93 -5.21 45.83
C TYR A 9 -4.73 -6.52 45.90
N ALA A 10 -5.17 -7.01 44.72
CA ALA A 10 -5.89 -8.29 44.64
C ALA A 10 -4.94 -9.49 44.80
N ASN A 11 -3.69 -9.40 44.35
CA ASN A 11 -2.68 -10.45 44.45
C ASN A 11 -1.58 -10.07 45.45
N LYS A 12 -1.33 -10.95 46.42
CA LYS A 12 -0.37 -10.78 47.52
C LYS A 12 0.83 -11.72 47.42
N GLU A 13 0.87 -12.57 46.45
CA GLU A 13 1.96 -13.49 46.21
C GLU A 13 3.19 -12.72 45.73
N ASP A 14 4.39 -13.24 46.00
CA ASP A 14 5.61 -12.59 45.51
C ASP A 14 5.68 -12.63 43.96
N VAL A 15 6.24 -11.56 43.41
CA VAL A 15 6.50 -11.50 41.97
C VAL A 15 7.60 -12.51 41.64
N VAL A 16 7.29 -13.45 40.78
CA VAL A 16 8.26 -14.42 40.29
C VAL A 16 9.08 -13.76 39.16
N PHE A 17 10.28 -13.26 39.49
CA PHE A 17 11.18 -12.63 38.53
C PHE A 17 12.64 -12.80 38.94
N ASP A 18 13.41 -13.50 38.10
CA ASP A 18 14.83 -13.78 38.31
C ASP A 18 15.70 -12.70 37.66
N ASN A 19 16.35 -11.88 38.49
CA ASN A 19 17.22 -10.79 38.04
C ASN A 19 18.48 -11.26 37.30
N GLU A 20 19.02 -12.41 37.68
CA GLU A 20 20.23 -12.93 37.02
C GLU A 20 19.93 -13.39 35.62
N VAL A 21 18.82 -14.10 35.46
CA VAL A 21 18.35 -14.59 34.15
C VAL A 21 17.98 -13.42 33.24
N SER A 22 17.25 -12.43 33.75
CA SER A 22 16.90 -11.23 32.95
C SER A 22 18.16 -10.48 32.49
N ASN A 23 19.15 -10.31 33.37
CA ASN A 23 20.40 -9.65 33.01
C ASN A 23 21.21 -10.47 31.98
N LYS A 24 21.23 -11.80 32.08
CA LYS A 24 21.90 -12.66 31.08
C LYS A 24 21.30 -12.48 29.70
N LEU A 25 19.98 -12.51 29.60
CA LEU A 25 19.29 -12.32 28.30
C LEU A 25 19.55 -10.90 27.74
N ALA A 26 19.33 -9.85 28.54
CA ALA A 26 19.53 -8.48 28.08
C ALA A 26 20.97 -8.21 27.63
N ASN A 27 21.97 -8.74 28.37
CA ASN A 27 23.38 -8.58 28.02
C ASN A 27 23.75 -9.39 26.75
N ALA A 28 23.19 -10.60 26.59
CA ALA A 28 23.40 -11.38 25.37
C ALA A 28 22.84 -10.65 24.13
N CYS A 29 21.62 -10.08 24.23
CA CYS A 29 21.03 -9.28 23.15
C CYS A 29 21.89 -8.06 22.79
N ARG A 30 22.40 -7.32 23.79
CA ARG A 30 23.30 -6.18 23.55
C ARG A 30 24.60 -6.61 22.88
N LYS A 31 25.17 -7.74 23.32
CA LYS A 31 26.41 -8.27 22.75
C LYS A 31 26.22 -8.67 21.29
N VAL A 32 25.15 -9.38 20.96
CA VAL A 32 24.82 -9.75 19.58
C VAL A 32 24.65 -8.49 18.72
N ALA A 33 23.88 -7.51 19.19
CA ALA A 33 23.69 -6.24 18.50
C ALA A 33 25.02 -5.53 18.22
N GLN A 34 25.90 -5.45 19.21
CA GLN A 34 27.20 -4.80 19.06
C GLN A 34 28.11 -5.54 18.07
N ASN A 35 28.13 -6.87 18.13
CA ASN A 35 28.95 -7.67 17.22
C ASN A 35 28.46 -7.50 15.76
N ILE A 36 27.15 -7.54 15.52
CA ILE A 36 26.59 -7.31 14.17
C ILE A 36 27.03 -5.93 13.67
N GLU A 37 26.86 -4.87 14.45
CA GLU A 37 27.25 -3.51 14.03
C GLU A 37 28.74 -3.38 13.74
N ASN A 38 29.57 -4.04 14.53
CA ASN A 38 31.03 -4.04 14.33
C ASN A 38 31.43 -4.75 13.02
N ALA A 39 30.66 -5.74 12.58
CA ALA A 39 30.96 -6.50 11.36
C ALA A 39 30.56 -5.75 10.08
N MET A 40 29.51 -4.91 10.12
CA MET A 40 28.93 -4.24 8.92
C MET A 40 29.93 -3.34 8.18
N PRO A 41 30.79 -2.52 8.83
CA PRO A 41 31.79 -1.72 8.12
C PRO A 41 32.80 -2.56 7.33
N GLY A 42 33.21 -3.69 7.86
CA GLY A 42 34.10 -4.63 7.20
C GLY A 42 33.49 -5.22 5.93
N LEU A 43 32.19 -5.61 6.01
CA LEU A 43 31.45 -6.10 4.86
C LEU A 43 31.31 -5.03 3.78
N LYS A 44 30.99 -3.78 4.16
CA LYS A 44 30.90 -2.65 3.22
C LYS A 44 32.25 -2.34 2.55
N SER A 45 33.35 -2.40 3.30
CA SER A 45 34.69 -2.21 2.74
C SER A 45 35.03 -3.29 1.71
N SER A 46 34.75 -4.57 2.02
CA SER A 46 34.97 -5.69 1.10
C SER A 46 34.12 -5.54 -0.19
N LEU A 47 32.84 -5.09 -0.06
CA LEU A 47 32.02 -4.78 -1.21
C LEU A 47 32.64 -3.67 -2.06
N THR A 48 33.05 -2.57 -1.46
CA THR A 48 33.64 -1.44 -2.18
C THR A 48 34.88 -1.87 -2.95
N THR A 49 35.76 -2.66 -2.33
CA THR A 49 36.94 -3.20 -2.99
C THR A 49 36.58 -4.16 -4.13
N ALA A 50 35.59 -5.01 -3.95
CA ALA A 50 35.14 -5.89 -5.04
C ALA A 50 34.63 -5.10 -6.24
N LEU A 51 33.83 -4.04 -6.01
CA LEU A 51 33.24 -3.20 -7.06
C LEU A 51 34.23 -2.25 -7.76
N GLU A 52 35.47 -2.15 -7.32
CA GLU A 52 36.52 -1.42 -8.07
C GLU A 52 36.79 -2.05 -9.45
N ASP A 53 36.71 -3.37 -9.54
CA ASP A 53 37.00 -4.15 -10.73
C ASP A 53 35.84 -5.03 -11.19
N PHE A 54 34.68 -4.99 -10.48
CA PHE A 54 33.51 -5.80 -10.79
C PHE A 54 32.42 -4.93 -11.39
N GLU A 55 32.13 -5.17 -12.68
CA GLU A 55 31.16 -4.41 -13.46
C GLU A 55 30.14 -5.32 -14.15
N GLY A 56 28.98 -4.75 -14.51
CA GLY A 56 27.89 -5.44 -15.20
C GLY A 56 26.82 -5.97 -14.24
N HIS A 57 25.84 -6.68 -14.80
CA HIS A 57 24.63 -7.13 -14.08
C HIS A 57 24.96 -7.84 -12.74
N TYR A 58 25.92 -8.74 -12.73
CA TYR A 58 26.30 -9.49 -11.54
C TYR A 58 26.97 -8.63 -10.46
N ALA A 59 27.60 -7.53 -10.85
CA ALA A 59 28.11 -6.53 -9.90
C ALA A 59 26.96 -5.78 -9.23
N ASP A 60 25.94 -5.41 -10.00
CA ASP A 60 24.77 -4.71 -9.49
C ASP A 60 23.98 -5.59 -8.51
N VAL A 61 23.75 -6.86 -8.86
CA VAL A 61 23.11 -7.85 -7.97
C VAL A 61 23.93 -8.01 -6.69
N THR A 62 25.25 -8.12 -6.79
CA THR A 62 26.15 -8.23 -5.63
C THR A 62 26.03 -7.00 -4.74
N ALA A 63 26.07 -5.80 -5.31
CA ALA A 63 25.93 -4.55 -4.56
C ALA A 63 24.59 -4.49 -3.81
N SER A 64 23.52 -4.80 -4.50
CA SER A 64 22.16 -4.83 -3.94
C SER A 64 22.03 -5.82 -2.77
N ASN A 65 22.53 -7.06 -2.95
CA ASN A 65 22.46 -8.10 -1.94
C ASN A 65 23.28 -7.74 -0.68
N ILE A 66 24.48 -7.24 -0.87
CA ILE A 66 25.37 -6.90 0.26
C ILE A 66 24.87 -5.66 1.00
N ASP A 67 24.37 -4.65 0.29
CA ASP A 67 23.77 -3.47 0.94
C ASP A 67 22.50 -3.84 1.70
N THR A 68 21.72 -4.78 1.18
CA THR A 68 20.58 -5.39 1.89
C THR A 68 21.06 -6.14 3.14
N ALA A 69 22.13 -6.95 3.03
CA ALA A 69 22.74 -7.66 4.18
C ALA A 69 23.11 -6.70 5.31
N ILE A 70 23.73 -5.59 4.94
CA ILE A 70 24.19 -4.55 5.89
C ILE A 70 22.99 -3.84 6.54
N SER A 71 21.98 -3.49 5.74
CA SER A 71 20.75 -2.85 6.24
C SER A 71 20.02 -3.75 7.22
N ASP A 72 19.76 -5.00 6.82
CA ASP A 72 19.08 -6.00 7.65
C ASP A 72 19.85 -6.28 8.94
N GLY A 73 21.17 -6.42 8.85
CA GLY A 73 22.02 -6.63 10.03
C GLY A 73 21.90 -5.48 11.04
N ARG A 74 21.89 -4.23 10.59
CA ARG A 74 21.69 -3.05 11.44
C ARG A 74 20.29 -3.00 12.07
N ASP A 75 19.27 -3.36 11.29
CA ASP A 75 17.91 -3.43 11.78
C ASP A 75 17.75 -4.51 12.84
N ILE A 76 18.28 -5.71 12.62
CA ILE A 76 18.35 -6.80 13.61
C ILE A 76 19.07 -6.36 14.89
N ALA A 77 20.22 -5.70 14.76
CA ALA A 77 20.96 -5.18 15.91
C ALA A 77 20.13 -4.16 16.71
N THR A 78 19.41 -3.29 16.01
CA THR A 78 18.49 -2.31 16.63
C THR A 78 17.39 -3.01 17.43
N VAL A 79 16.77 -4.03 16.86
CA VAL A 79 15.68 -4.79 17.50
C VAL A 79 16.20 -5.60 18.69
N PHE A 80 17.42 -6.16 18.63
CA PHE A 80 18.06 -6.79 19.79
C PHE A 80 18.28 -5.81 20.94
N ARG A 81 18.63 -4.54 20.67
CA ARG A 81 18.70 -3.51 21.72
C ARG A 81 17.34 -3.17 22.29
N GLN A 82 16.31 -3.12 21.46
CA GLN A 82 14.94 -2.93 21.92
C GLN A 82 14.51 -4.07 22.83
N LEU A 83 14.77 -5.32 22.45
CA LEU A 83 14.50 -6.48 23.30
C LEU A 83 15.22 -6.37 24.66
N ALA A 84 16.51 -6.00 24.65
CA ALA A 84 17.25 -5.79 25.88
C ALA A 84 16.63 -4.70 26.75
N GLY A 85 16.15 -3.60 26.15
CA GLY A 85 15.42 -2.52 26.84
C GLY A 85 14.09 -2.99 27.42
N VAL A 86 13.33 -3.78 26.68
CA VAL A 86 12.07 -4.38 27.14
C VAL A 86 12.31 -5.27 28.36
N VAL A 87 13.35 -6.13 28.33
CA VAL A 87 13.72 -6.98 29.45
C VAL A 87 14.10 -6.16 30.69
N ASP A 88 14.85 -5.07 30.52
CA ASP A 88 15.18 -4.16 31.63
C ASP A 88 13.96 -3.45 32.19
N ASN A 89 13.06 -2.98 31.32
CA ASN A 89 11.82 -2.32 31.75
C ASN A 89 10.91 -3.30 32.52
N LEU A 90 10.82 -4.56 32.05
CA LEU A 90 10.10 -5.60 32.77
C LEU A 90 10.70 -5.87 34.14
N LYS A 91 12.04 -5.92 34.24
CA LYS A 91 12.74 -6.08 35.52
C LYS A 91 12.41 -4.96 36.48
N GLU A 92 12.47 -3.70 36.01
CA GLU A 92 12.12 -2.54 36.86
C GLU A 92 10.65 -2.54 37.27
N ALA A 93 9.75 -2.94 36.36
CA ALA A 93 8.32 -3.06 36.64
C ALA A 93 8.06 -4.16 37.68
N ALA A 94 8.72 -5.32 37.55
CA ALA A 94 8.63 -6.41 38.52
C ALA A 94 9.11 -5.98 39.91
N HIS A 95 10.23 -5.25 40.00
CA HIS A 95 10.74 -4.70 41.26
C HIS A 95 9.76 -3.72 41.91
N ARG A 96 9.19 -2.80 41.11
CA ARG A 96 8.18 -1.83 41.61
C ARG A 96 6.95 -2.56 42.13
N GLU A 97 6.47 -3.56 41.37
CA GLU A 97 5.33 -4.36 41.80
C GLU A 97 5.62 -5.16 43.05
N GLN A 98 6.79 -5.81 43.16
CA GLN A 98 7.20 -6.51 44.37
C GLN A 98 7.20 -5.58 45.59
N ALA A 99 7.76 -4.37 45.45
CA ALA A 99 7.76 -3.39 46.50
C ALA A 99 6.35 -2.93 46.88
N ASN A 100 5.46 -2.79 45.92
CA ASN A 100 4.06 -2.45 46.14
C ASN A 100 3.31 -3.55 46.88
N ARG A 101 3.52 -4.83 46.48
CA ARG A 101 2.93 -6.00 47.16
C ARG A 101 3.46 -6.13 48.59
N GLN A 102 4.75 -5.85 48.81
CA GLN A 102 5.32 -5.84 50.17
C GLN A 102 4.69 -4.76 51.03
N LYS A 103 4.57 -3.52 50.54
CA LYS A 103 3.88 -2.41 51.25
C LYS A 103 2.43 -2.77 51.58
N ALA A 104 1.72 -3.43 50.66
CA ALA A 104 0.35 -3.88 50.87
C ALA A 104 0.27 -4.95 51.98
N ARG A 105 1.23 -5.91 52.03
CA ARG A 105 1.31 -6.90 53.11
C ARG A 105 1.66 -6.28 54.44
N GLU A 106 2.61 -5.35 54.49
CA GLU A 106 3.00 -4.60 55.68
C GLU A 106 1.79 -3.83 56.21
N TYR A 107 1.10 -3.08 55.37
CA TYR A 107 -0.10 -2.34 55.73
C TYR A 107 -1.24 -3.22 56.27
N GLU A 108 -1.41 -4.44 55.74
CA GLU A 108 -2.40 -5.40 56.25
C GLU A 108 -1.94 -6.09 57.52
N SER A 109 -0.65 -6.32 57.72
CA SER A 109 -0.12 -6.93 58.96
C SER A 109 -0.31 -6.00 60.17
N GLU A 110 -0.38 -4.72 59.92
CA GLU A 110 -0.65 -3.69 60.93
C GLU A 110 -2.15 -3.56 61.29
N TRP A 111 -3.01 -4.42 60.75
CA TRP A 111 -4.48 -4.32 60.82
C TRP A 111 -5.03 -4.42 62.23
N PHE A 112 -4.28 -4.83 63.24
CA PHE A 112 -4.72 -4.88 64.63
C PHE A 112 -4.40 -3.61 65.46
N GLY A 113 -3.88 -2.55 64.83
CA GLY A 113 -3.51 -1.31 65.46
C GLY A 113 -4.48 -0.15 65.19
N LEU A 114 -4.69 0.72 66.21
CA LEU A 114 -5.52 1.92 66.12
C LEU A 114 -5.03 2.93 65.07
N HIS A 115 -3.77 2.82 64.61
CA HIS A 115 -3.18 3.66 63.56
C HIS A 115 -3.84 3.48 62.18
N LYS A 116 -4.14 2.27 61.79
CA LYS A 116 -4.76 2.01 60.48
C LYS A 116 -6.15 2.62 60.33
N ALA A 117 -6.96 2.58 61.37
CA ALA A 117 -8.28 3.22 61.36
C ALA A 117 -8.20 4.77 61.20
N TRP A 118 -7.11 5.37 61.63
CA TRP A 118 -6.85 6.80 61.47
C TRP A 118 -6.32 7.14 60.04
N ASP A 119 -5.44 6.32 59.47
CA ASP A 119 -4.91 6.51 58.14
C ASP A 119 -5.99 6.28 57.07
N ASP A 120 -6.86 5.30 57.22
CA ASP A 120 -8.02 5.06 56.36
C ASP A 120 -9.04 6.22 56.41
N PHE A 121 -9.23 6.80 57.62
CA PHE A 121 -10.18 7.90 57.82
C PHE A 121 -9.68 9.25 57.26
N TRP A 122 -8.36 9.50 57.25
CA TRP A 122 -7.74 10.74 56.75
C TRP A 122 -7.21 10.61 55.32
N GLY A 123 -7.42 9.50 54.63
CA GLY A 123 -6.96 9.30 53.26
C GLY A 123 -5.45 9.09 53.11
N ASN A 124 -4.75 8.72 54.17
CA ASN A 124 -3.33 8.41 54.17
C ASN A 124 -3.04 6.94 53.83
N ALA A 125 -4.06 6.15 53.53
CA ALA A 125 -3.89 4.80 52.98
C ALA A 125 -3.02 4.87 51.72
N PRO A 126 -2.05 3.94 51.53
CA PRO A 126 -1.23 3.94 50.34
C PRO A 126 -2.15 3.91 49.11
N ALA A 127 -1.93 4.85 48.20
CA ALA A 127 -2.70 4.93 46.97
C ALA A 127 -2.67 3.55 46.25
N LYS A 128 -3.79 3.14 45.75
CA LYS A 128 -3.91 1.93 44.90
C LYS A 128 -2.98 2.12 43.68
N ALA A 129 -1.79 1.57 43.78
CA ALA A 129 -0.86 1.59 42.69
C ALA A 129 -1.29 0.47 41.71
N GLU A 130 -1.67 0.82 40.53
CA GLU A 130 -2.03 -0.14 39.52
C GLU A 130 -0.79 -0.89 39.03
N PRO A 131 -0.88 -2.22 38.77
CA PRO A 131 0.24 -2.97 38.20
C PRO A 131 0.55 -2.39 36.82
N TYR A 132 1.72 -1.80 36.67
CA TYR A 132 2.19 -1.32 35.38
C TYR A 132 3.02 -2.44 34.72
N ILE A 133 2.49 -3.07 33.68
CA ILE A 133 3.24 -3.95 32.79
C ILE A 133 3.67 -3.08 31.60
N PRO A 134 4.98 -2.86 31.41
CA PRO A 134 5.47 -2.08 30.29
C PRO A 134 5.13 -2.77 28.95
N ASP A 135 5.00 -1.98 27.91
CA ASP A 135 4.85 -2.51 26.55
C ASP A 135 6.04 -3.42 26.22
N THR A 136 5.74 -4.66 25.87
CA THR A 136 6.73 -5.68 25.51
C THR A 136 6.79 -5.90 24.01
N THR A 137 6.11 -5.09 23.21
CA THR A 137 6.06 -5.21 21.76
C THR A 137 7.44 -4.95 21.17
N ILE A 138 7.94 -5.94 20.44
CA ILE A 138 9.20 -5.86 19.69
C ILE A 138 8.84 -5.79 18.21
N ASN A 139 9.20 -4.69 17.58
CA ASN A 139 8.94 -4.49 16.16
C ASN A 139 10.09 -5.07 15.34
N THR A 140 9.98 -6.31 14.90
CA THR A 140 10.90 -6.89 13.92
C THR A 140 10.56 -6.37 12.53
N LYS A 141 11.56 -5.82 11.85
CA LYS A 141 11.43 -5.51 10.42
C LYS A 141 11.62 -6.80 9.62
N SER A 142 10.89 -6.92 8.51
CA SER A 142 11.18 -7.98 7.54
C SER A 142 12.55 -7.78 6.91
N LEU A 143 13.24 -8.88 6.63
CA LEU A 143 14.49 -8.85 5.90
C LEU A 143 14.27 -8.32 4.49
N GLY A 144 15.22 -7.55 4.01
CA GLY A 144 15.30 -7.17 2.61
C GLY A 144 15.54 -8.41 1.74
N THR A 145 14.98 -8.38 0.54
CA THR A 145 15.10 -9.51 -0.39
C THR A 145 16.47 -9.52 -1.03
N ARG A 146 17.08 -10.72 -1.10
CA ARG A 146 18.35 -10.96 -1.80
C ARG A 146 18.05 -11.48 -3.20
N GLU A 147 18.75 -10.93 -4.17
CA GLU A 147 18.67 -11.38 -5.55
C GLU A 147 19.67 -12.53 -5.77
N ASN A 148 19.18 -13.73 -5.92
CA ASN A 148 19.97 -14.91 -6.31
C ASN A 148 19.39 -15.51 -7.58
N THR A 149 19.14 -14.69 -8.63
CA THR A 149 18.28 -15.12 -9.72
C THR A 149 19.00 -15.34 -11.03
N GLU A 150 18.46 -16.29 -11.77
CA GLU A 150 18.56 -16.35 -13.22
C GLU A 150 17.87 -15.10 -13.82
N THR A 151 18.60 -14.03 -14.00
CA THR A 151 18.17 -13.03 -14.96
C THR A 151 18.65 -13.50 -16.32
N ARG A 152 17.73 -13.87 -17.19
CA ARG A 152 18.06 -14.04 -18.60
C ARG A 152 18.43 -12.66 -19.14
N SER A 153 19.73 -12.40 -19.21
CA SER A 153 20.21 -11.24 -19.94
C SER A 153 19.88 -11.43 -21.41
N SER A 154 19.39 -10.36 -22.05
CA SER A 154 19.39 -10.31 -23.51
C SER A 154 20.78 -10.67 -24.02
N GLY A 155 20.90 -11.65 -24.87
CA GLY A 155 22.07 -12.43 -25.29
C GLY A 155 23.38 -11.74 -25.69
N MET A 156 23.70 -10.54 -25.21
CA MET A 156 24.96 -9.84 -25.40
C MET A 156 25.48 -9.10 -24.15
N ALA A 157 24.84 -9.25 -22.98
CA ALA A 157 25.31 -8.62 -21.76
C ALA A 157 26.48 -9.41 -21.17
N VAL A 158 27.50 -8.69 -20.72
CA VAL A 158 28.72 -9.24 -20.12
C VAL A 158 28.91 -8.64 -18.74
N SER A 159 29.55 -9.41 -17.85
CA SER A 159 30.10 -8.90 -16.60
C SER A 159 31.61 -9.08 -16.59
N SER A 160 32.32 -8.22 -15.89
CA SER A 160 33.79 -8.30 -15.72
C SER A 160 34.16 -8.17 -14.25
N ALA A 161 35.12 -8.94 -13.80
CA ALA A 161 35.59 -8.89 -12.43
C ALA A 161 37.04 -9.38 -12.29
N ARG A 162 37.67 -8.97 -11.19
CA ARG A 162 38.85 -9.63 -10.65
C ARG A 162 38.44 -10.76 -9.71
N PRO A 163 38.67 -12.03 -10.04
CA PRO A 163 38.15 -13.16 -9.25
C PRO A 163 38.52 -13.14 -7.76
N SER A 164 39.76 -12.64 -7.45
CA SER A 164 40.25 -12.57 -6.05
C SER A 164 39.41 -11.64 -5.20
N THR A 165 39.04 -10.45 -5.68
CA THR A 165 38.27 -9.47 -4.92
C THR A 165 36.85 -9.94 -4.65
N VAL A 166 36.21 -10.61 -5.63
CA VAL A 166 34.89 -11.24 -5.46
C VAL A 166 34.96 -12.40 -4.45
N ARG A 167 36.05 -13.18 -4.48
CA ARG A 167 36.28 -14.28 -3.52
C ARG A 167 36.53 -13.76 -2.10
N ASP A 168 37.23 -12.66 -1.94
CA ASP A 168 37.47 -12.04 -0.63
C ASP A 168 36.18 -11.55 -0.02
N LEU A 169 35.28 -11.00 -0.83
CA LEU A 169 33.91 -10.63 -0.41
C LEU A 169 33.11 -11.87 0.02
N SER A 170 33.13 -12.95 -0.77
CA SER A 170 32.53 -14.24 -0.40
C SER A 170 33.06 -14.77 0.93
N THR A 171 34.36 -14.63 1.17
CA THR A 171 35.02 -15.04 2.43
C THR A 171 34.56 -14.18 3.61
N THR A 172 34.43 -12.88 3.41
CA THR A 172 33.93 -11.95 4.44
C THR A 172 32.51 -12.31 4.87
N LEU A 173 31.63 -12.65 3.92
CA LEU A 173 30.28 -13.19 4.23
C LEU A 173 30.37 -14.52 5.00
N GLY A 174 31.28 -15.39 4.63
CA GLY A 174 31.51 -16.67 5.35
C GLY A 174 31.91 -16.47 6.81
N ASN A 175 32.66 -15.42 7.11
CA ASN A 175 33.04 -15.08 8.47
C ASN A 175 31.83 -14.68 9.33
N LEU A 176 30.85 -13.96 8.76
CA LEU A 176 29.58 -13.66 9.45
C LEU A 176 28.87 -14.94 9.87
N GLY A 177 28.78 -15.93 8.98
CA GLY A 177 28.17 -17.23 9.30
C GLY A 177 28.88 -17.99 10.42
N THR A 178 30.22 -17.85 10.51
CA THR A 178 30.99 -18.43 11.60
C THR A 178 30.80 -17.71 12.92
N GLU A 179 30.66 -16.38 12.89
CA GLU A 179 30.51 -15.54 14.07
C GLU A 179 29.07 -15.63 14.64
N PHE A 180 28.06 -15.63 13.76
CA PHE A 180 26.67 -15.49 14.17
C PHE A 180 25.83 -16.78 14.08
N GLY A 181 26.33 -17.83 13.47
CA GLY A 181 25.55 -19.04 13.19
C GLY A 181 24.98 -19.75 14.41
N SER A 182 25.61 -19.68 15.57
CA SER A 182 25.13 -20.28 16.82
C SER A 182 24.34 -19.32 17.71
N GLU A 183 24.37 -18.02 17.43
CA GLU A 183 23.78 -17.01 18.31
C GLU A 183 22.24 -17.05 18.38
N PRO A 184 21.50 -17.36 17.29
CA PRO A 184 20.04 -17.54 17.41
C PRO A 184 19.65 -18.62 18.40
N GLY A 185 20.32 -19.78 18.38
CA GLY A 185 20.09 -20.86 19.35
C GLY A 185 20.43 -20.46 20.78
N ASN A 186 21.51 -19.69 20.99
CA ASN A 186 21.87 -19.17 22.29
C ASN A 186 20.80 -18.22 22.85
N ILE A 187 20.33 -17.27 22.04
CA ILE A 187 19.27 -16.32 22.45
C ILE A 187 17.96 -17.04 22.71
N ARG A 188 17.57 -18.01 21.86
CA ARG A 188 16.36 -18.84 22.08
C ARG A 188 16.40 -19.58 23.41
N SER A 189 17.56 -20.16 23.76
CA SER A 189 17.76 -20.83 25.05
C SER A 189 17.60 -19.88 26.24
N LEU A 190 18.20 -18.68 26.14
CA LEU A 190 18.08 -17.65 27.19
C LEU A 190 16.66 -17.08 27.30
N ALA A 191 15.96 -16.89 26.19
CA ALA A 191 14.56 -16.45 26.18
C ALA A 191 13.64 -17.51 26.82
N ALA A 192 13.89 -18.81 26.56
CA ALA A 192 13.17 -19.89 27.21
C ALA A 192 13.45 -19.96 28.73
N GLU A 193 14.69 -19.74 29.15
CA GLU A 193 15.04 -19.66 30.57
C GLU A 193 14.37 -18.45 31.23
N PHE A 194 14.33 -17.30 30.54
CA PHE A 194 13.62 -16.12 30.99
C PHE A 194 12.12 -16.41 31.16
N ALA A 195 11.46 -16.96 30.16
CA ALA A 195 10.04 -17.30 30.23
C ALA A 195 9.71 -18.26 31.40
N ALA A 196 10.61 -19.17 31.74
CA ALA A 196 10.44 -20.11 32.84
C ALA A 196 10.61 -19.46 34.24
N LYS A 197 11.50 -18.49 34.38
CA LYS A 197 11.89 -17.90 35.67
C LYS A 197 11.40 -16.47 35.90
N CYS A 198 10.93 -15.79 34.85
CA CYS A 198 10.43 -14.41 34.91
C CYS A 198 8.97 -14.40 34.48
N GLN A 199 8.04 -14.71 35.41
CA GLN A 199 6.60 -14.82 35.11
C GLN A 199 5.87 -13.46 35.17
N TRP A 200 6.56 -12.39 35.50
CA TRP A 200 6.03 -11.04 35.47
C TRP A 200 6.26 -10.41 34.10
N GLY A 201 5.24 -10.44 33.28
CA GLY A 201 5.29 -10.02 31.89
C GLY A 201 5.87 -11.09 30.96
N THR A 202 5.57 -10.96 29.71
CA THR A 202 6.05 -11.86 28.65
C THR A 202 6.84 -11.10 27.61
N ILE A 203 7.80 -11.77 26.99
CA ILE A 203 8.50 -11.26 25.80
C ILE A 203 8.23 -12.20 24.65
N ASP A 204 8.00 -11.65 23.47
CA ASP A 204 7.97 -12.42 22.23
C ASP A 204 9.26 -12.13 21.46
N ALA A 205 10.22 -13.05 21.55
CA ALA A 205 11.52 -12.96 20.90
C ALA A 205 11.63 -13.86 19.65
N GLU A 206 10.65 -14.76 19.40
CA GLU A 206 10.82 -15.79 18.38
C GLU A 206 10.86 -15.20 16.96
N ASN A 207 10.04 -14.17 16.68
CA ASN A 207 10.10 -13.46 15.40
C ASN A 207 11.48 -12.82 15.14
N LEU A 208 12.10 -12.23 16.16
CA LEU A 208 13.45 -11.69 16.03
C LEU A 208 14.49 -12.78 15.81
N ILE A 209 14.39 -13.88 16.56
CA ILE A 209 15.32 -15.02 16.45
C ILE A 209 15.22 -15.66 15.08
N SER A 210 14.02 -15.94 14.59
CA SER A 210 13.81 -16.51 13.25
C SER A 210 14.23 -15.57 12.13
N THR A 211 14.04 -14.26 12.29
CA THR A 211 14.55 -13.23 11.37
C THR A 211 16.08 -13.26 11.34
N PHE A 212 16.72 -13.39 12.48
CA PHE A 212 18.18 -13.49 12.58
C PHE A 212 18.73 -14.80 11.97
N GLU A 213 18.05 -15.92 12.15
CA GLU A 213 18.36 -17.18 11.46
C GLU A 213 18.27 -17.04 9.95
N SER A 214 17.20 -16.43 9.47
CA SER A 214 16.95 -16.19 8.05
C SER A 214 18.02 -15.27 7.44
N TRP A 215 18.44 -14.24 8.16
CA TRP A 215 19.55 -13.37 7.75
C TRP A 215 20.87 -14.13 7.63
N ASN A 216 21.21 -14.98 8.62
CA ASN A 216 22.39 -15.84 8.56
C ASN A 216 22.35 -16.78 7.36
N GLN A 217 21.18 -17.37 7.07
CA GLN A 217 20.98 -18.25 5.92
C GLN A 217 21.15 -17.50 4.59
N SER A 218 20.59 -16.29 4.48
CA SER A 218 20.73 -15.45 3.28
C SER A 218 22.18 -15.09 3.03
N ASN A 219 22.94 -14.73 4.07
CA ASN A 219 24.39 -14.46 3.96
C ASN A 219 25.19 -15.71 3.52
N ALA A 220 24.79 -16.91 3.97
CA ALA A 220 25.40 -18.15 3.54
C ALA A 220 25.11 -18.48 2.06
N ASN A 221 23.92 -18.16 1.60
CA ASN A 221 23.54 -18.30 0.19
C ASN A 221 24.33 -17.32 -0.69
N ASP A 222 24.42 -16.04 -0.30
CA ASP A 222 25.21 -15.03 -1.02
C ASP A 222 26.69 -15.41 -1.07
N LYS A 223 27.26 -15.94 0.01
CA LYS A 223 28.62 -16.48 0.02
C LYS A 223 28.81 -17.56 -1.05
N THR A 224 27.89 -18.51 -1.12
CA THR A 224 27.94 -19.63 -2.06
C THR A 224 27.86 -19.12 -3.50
N TRP A 225 26.90 -18.26 -3.76
CA TRP A 225 26.67 -17.61 -5.04
C TRP A 225 27.91 -16.82 -5.52
N LEU A 226 28.46 -15.94 -4.68
CA LEU A 226 29.68 -15.19 -4.99
C LEU A 226 30.89 -16.09 -5.21
N GLY A 227 30.97 -17.21 -4.50
CA GLY A 227 32.00 -18.22 -4.72
C GLY A 227 31.96 -18.79 -6.13
N ILE A 228 30.76 -19.11 -6.64
CA ILE A 228 30.55 -19.64 -8.00
C ILE A 228 30.88 -18.57 -9.04
N VAL A 229 30.39 -17.33 -8.82
CA VAL A 229 30.68 -16.18 -9.70
C VAL A 229 32.21 -15.97 -9.81
N ALA A 230 32.93 -15.97 -8.69
CA ALA A 230 34.39 -15.83 -8.66
C ALA A 230 35.11 -16.98 -9.39
N ASP A 231 34.66 -18.24 -9.21
CA ASP A 231 35.21 -19.40 -9.90
C ASP A 231 34.99 -19.35 -11.40
N THR A 232 33.83 -18.88 -11.85
CA THR A 232 33.50 -18.71 -13.26
C THR A 232 34.43 -17.68 -13.92
N PHE A 233 34.62 -16.53 -13.29
CA PHE A 233 35.60 -15.54 -13.78
C PHE A 233 37.04 -16.07 -13.78
N LYS A 234 37.44 -16.86 -12.78
CA LYS A 234 38.75 -17.49 -12.72
C LYS A 234 38.95 -18.49 -13.87
N GLN A 235 37.95 -19.31 -14.18
CA GLN A 235 37.99 -20.28 -15.29
C GLN A 235 38.05 -19.59 -16.65
N ALA A 236 37.46 -18.39 -16.77
CA ALA A 236 37.53 -17.60 -17.99
C ALA A 236 38.86 -16.88 -18.25
N GLY A 237 39.89 -17.18 -17.44
CA GLY A 237 41.28 -16.69 -17.64
C GLY A 237 41.78 -15.68 -16.63
N GLY A 238 41.04 -15.39 -15.58
CA GLY A 238 41.38 -14.39 -14.58
C GLY A 238 42.35 -14.86 -13.49
N ASN A 239 43.54 -15.26 -13.85
CA ASN A 239 44.61 -15.57 -12.87
C ASN A 239 45.24 -14.27 -12.30
N GLY A 240 44.47 -13.51 -11.51
CA GLY A 240 44.90 -12.26 -10.89
C GLY A 240 44.63 -10.99 -11.70
N GLU A 241 44.12 -11.13 -12.93
CA GLU A 241 43.67 -10.04 -13.80
C GLU A 241 42.13 -9.98 -13.90
N ILE A 242 41.60 -8.87 -14.41
CA ILE A 242 40.16 -8.72 -14.68
C ILE A 242 39.83 -9.63 -15.86
N SER A 243 38.81 -10.48 -15.70
CA SER A 243 38.22 -11.27 -16.78
C SER A 243 36.81 -10.84 -17.08
N THR A 244 36.40 -11.00 -18.33
CA THR A 244 35.06 -10.69 -18.82
C THR A 244 34.35 -11.97 -19.25
N VAL A 245 33.13 -12.17 -18.79
CA VAL A 245 32.32 -13.37 -19.04
C VAL A 245 30.93 -12.95 -19.47
N SER A 246 30.30 -13.71 -20.42
CA SER A 246 28.91 -13.46 -20.73
C SER A 246 28.03 -13.83 -19.52
N ASN A 247 26.97 -13.09 -19.33
CA ASN A 247 25.99 -13.36 -18.27
C ASN A 247 25.40 -14.77 -18.43
N GLU A 248 25.18 -15.24 -19.66
CA GLU A 248 24.76 -16.62 -19.95
C GLU A 248 25.72 -17.68 -19.39
N THR A 249 27.03 -17.43 -19.43
CA THR A 249 28.04 -18.35 -18.85
C THR A 249 27.92 -18.39 -17.34
N LEU A 250 27.68 -17.23 -16.70
CA LEU A 250 27.45 -17.13 -15.25
C LEU A 250 26.14 -17.81 -14.87
N ASP A 251 25.07 -17.60 -15.62
CA ASP A 251 23.76 -18.25 -15.41
C ASP A 251 23.90 -19.78 -15.47
N ASN A 252 24.59 -20.29 -16.48
CA ASN A 252 24.82 -21.72 -16.65
C ASN A 252 25.68 -22.32 -15.52
N ALA A 253 26.66 -21.57 -15.03
CA ALA A 253 27.52 -22.02 -13.92
C ALA A 253 26.72 -22.06 -12.59
N LEU A 254 25.87 -21.11 -12.35
CA LEU A 254 24.99 -21.08 -11.19
C LEU A 254 23.94 -22.21 -11.24
N ALA A 255 23.33 -22.44 -12.40
CA ALA A 255 22.38 -23.53 -12.61
C ALA A 255 23.02 -24.93 -12.46
N ALA A 256 24.26 -25.10 -12.88
CA ALA A 256 24.98 -26.39 -12.86
C ALA A 256 25.26 -26.92 -11.46
N VAL A 257 25.26 -26.07 -10.42
CA VAL A 257 25.51 -26.47 -9.02
C VAL A 257 24.26 -26.59 -8.19
N ASN A 258 23.09 -26.76 -8.80
CA ASN A 258 21.81 -26.89 -8.11
C ASN A 258 21.59 -25.77 -7.07
N VAL A 259 21.94 -24.55 -7.39
CA VAL A 259 21.33 -23.41 -6.69
C VAL A 259 19.88 -23.50 -7.07
N SER A 260 19.07 -24.10 -6.18
CA SER A 260 17.68 -24.47 -6.41
C SER A 260 16.92 -23.23 -6.91
N THR A 261 16.37 -23.34 -8.12
CA THR A 261 15.46 -22.35 -8.71
C THR A 261 14.02 -22.60 -8.27
N GLU A 262 13.76 -23.66 -7.49
CA GLU A 262 12.44 -23.95 -6.96
C GLU A 262 12.23 -23.16 -5.65
N ARG A 263 11.18 -22.36 -5.67
CA ARG A 263 10.71 -21.62 -4.49
C ARG A 263 10.17 -22.62 -3.46
N PRO A 264 10.73 -22.71 -2.23
CA PRO A 264 9.98 -23.33 -1.15
C PRO A 264 8.69 -22.51 -0.98
N ASP A 265 7.55 -23.18 -0.84
CA ASP A 265 6.27 -22.51 -0.70
C ASP A 265 6.38 -21.44 0.40
N LEU A 266 6.13 -20.18 0.02
CA LEU A 266 6.03 -19.10 0.97
C LEU A 266 4.77 -19.37 1.79
N GLU A 267 4.92 -19.72 3.07
CA GLU A 267 3.80 -19.64 4.01
C GLU A 267 3.44 -18.15 4.20
N VAL A 268 2.59 -17.66 3.29
CA VAL A 268 2.04 -16.33 3.37
C VAL A 268 0.92 -16.38 4.42
N PRO A 269 0.91 -15.47 5.41
CA PRO A 269 -0.17 -15.41 6.40
C PRO A 269 -1.54 -15.28 5.72
N ALA A 270 -2.55 -15.98 6.22
CA ALA A 270 -3.89 -16.03 5.66
C ALA A 270 -4.46 -14.66 5.21
N PRO A 271 -4.31 -13.54 5.98
CA PRO A 271 -4.79 -12.23 5.55
C PRO A 271 -4.13 -11.68 4.29
N ALA A 272 -2.96 -12.16 3.90
CA ALA A 272 -2.22 -11.70 2.72
C ALA A 272 -2.41 -12.62 1.50
N VAL A 273 -2.99 -13.81 1.68
CA VAL A 273 -3.26 -14.78 0.61
C VAL A 273 -4.51 -14.40 -0.19
N VAL A 274 -5.53 -13.89 0.48
CA VAL A 274 -6.85 -13.60 -0.05
C VAL A 274 -7.01 -12.10 -0.24
N GLY A 275 -7.91 -11.69 -1.14
CA GLY A 275 -8.27 -10.30 -1.38
C GLY A 275 -7.17 -9.47 -2.02
N LYS A 276 -7.26 -8.16 -1.82
CA LYS A 276 -6.38 -7.17 -2.48
C LYS A 276 -5.67 -6.25 -1.46
N PRO A 277 -4.74 -6.79 -0.62
CA PRO A 277 -3.97 -5.96 0.30
C PRO A 277 -3.22 -4.86 -0.46
N ALA A 278 -3.29 -3.62 0.03
CA ALA A 278 -2.68 -2.46 -0.64
C ALA A 278 -1.14 -2.52 -0.73
N THR A 279 -0.50 -3.37 0.07
CA THR A 279 0.95 -3.56 0.09
C THR A 279 1.43 -4.66 -0.85
N SER A 280 0.53 -5.49 -1.40
CA SER A 280 0.87 -6.54 -2.36
C SER A 280 1.06 -5.98 -3.77
N GLY A 281 1.77 -6.73 -4.61
CA GLY A 281 1.91 -6.45 -6.04
C GLY A 281 0.84 -7.19 -6.86
N TYR A 282 0.34 -6.53 -7.90
CA TYR A 282 -0.65 -7.12 -8.82
C TYR A 282 -0.21 -6.87 -10.25
N ALA A 283 -0.31 -7.89 -11.09
CA ALA A 283 0.05 -7.79 -12.49
C ALA A 283 -1.10 -8.24 -13.40
N ASN A 284 -1.20 -7.62 -14.57
CA ASN A 284 -2.18 -7.87 -15.64
C ASN A 284 -3.64 -7.82 -15.15
N ASP A 285 -4.48 -8.78 -15.55
CA ASP A 285 -5.84 -9.00 -15.01
C ASP A 285 -5.72 -9.66 -13.65
N PRO A 286 -6.06 -8.94 -12.53
CA PRO A 286 -5.06 -8.83 -11.49
C PRO A 286 -4.72 -10.17 -10.84
N VAL A 287 -3.47 -10.55 -10.99
CA VAL A 287 -2.85 -11.67 -10.28
C VAL A 287 -1.98 -11.13 -9.17
N ASN A 288 -2.19 -11.58 -7.94
CA ASN A 288 -1.29 -11.31 -6.84
C ASN A 288 0.06 -11.98 -7.12
N VAL A 289 1.09 -11.18 -7.32
CA VAL A 289 2.42 -11.68 -7.76
C VAL A 289 3.09 -12.57 -6.71
N ALA A 290 2.76 -12.40 -5.43
CA ALA A 290 3.35 -13.19 -4.36
C ALA A 290 2.70 -14.58 -4.25
N THR A 291 1.38 -14.67 -4.39
CA THR A 291 0.59 -15.86 -4.10
C THR A 291 0.10 -16.58 -5.35
N GLY A 292 0.10 -15.92 -6.50
CA GLY A 292 -0.51 -16.42 -7.72
C GLY A 292 -2.05 -16.42 -7.71
N ASN A 293 -2.65 -15.77 -6.71
CA ASN A 293 -4.10 -15.64 -6.63
C ASN A 293 -4.63 -14.76 -7.76
N PHE A 294 -5.48 -15.32 -8.63
CA PHE A 294 -6.28 -14.55 -9.57
C PHE A 294 -7.44 -13.90 -8.82
N ILE A 295 -7.58 -12.60 -8.99
CA ILE A 295 -8.59 -11.77 -8.35
C ILE A 295 -9.47 -11.18 -9.44
N GLU A 296 -10.80 -11.29 -9.29
CA GLU A 296 -11.76 -10.61 -10.15
C GLU A 296 -12.65 -9.72 -9.27
N GLU A 297 -12.44 -8.42 -9.36
CA GLU A 297 -13.19 -7.42 -8.59
C GLU A 297 -14.33 -6.85 -9.44
N GLU A 298 -15.56 -7.04 -8.98
CA GLU A 298 -16.75 -6.65 -9.71
C GLU A 298 -17.64 -5.70 -8.89
N THR A 299 -18.15 -4.70 -9.56
CA THR A 299 -19.23 -3.84 -9.05
C THR A 299 -20.48 -4.08 -9.88
N ASP A 300 -21.38 -4.93 -9.39
CA ASP A 300 -22.58 -5.31 -10.13
C ASP A 300 -23.61 -4.18 -10.18
N MET A 301 -23.64 -3.36 -9.13
CA MET A 301 -24.52 -2.19 -9.06
C MET A 301 -23.91 -1.13 -8.13
N ALA A 302 -23.85 0.10 -8.59
CA ALA A 302 -23.47 1.26 -7.80
C ALA A 302 -24.20 2.50 -8.29
N PHE A 303 -24.36 3.47 -7.41
CA PHE A 303 -24.79 4.81 -7.78
C PHE A 303 -23.59 5.70 -8.07
N SER A 304 -23.77 6.72 -8.90
CA SER A 304 -22.72 7.71 -9.18
C SER A 304 -22.70 8.82 -8.12
N GLY A 305 -21.56 9.51 -7.99
CA GLY A 305 -21.41 10.66 -7.09
C GLY A 305 -21.25 10.26 -5.61
N VAL A 306 -21.71 11.12 -4.71
CA VAL A 306 -21.53 10.94 -3.25
C VAL A 306 -22.27 9.74 -2.66
N VAL A 307 -23.23 9.18 -3.41
CA VAL A 307 -23.96 7.98 -3.02
C VAL A 307 -23.31 6.67 -3.53
N SER A 308 -22.11 6.74 -4.13
CA SER A 308 -21.40 5.60 -4.71
C SER A 308 -21.06 4.49 -3.72
N ALA A 309 -20.97 4.80 -2.43
CA ALA A 309 -20.81 3.80 -1.37
C ALA A 309 -22.04 2.87 -1.23
N CYS A 310 -23.24 3.27 -1.75
CA CYS A 310 -24.38 2.39 -1.90
C CYS A 310 -24.17 1.51 -3.15
N SER A 311 -23.50 0.39 -2.97
CA SER A 311 -23.11 -0.52 -4.04
C SER A 311 -23.18 -1.97 -3.60
N VAL A 312 -23.28 -2.88 -4.57
CA VAL A 312 -23.01 -4.31 -4.39
C VAL A 312 -21.73 -4.63 -5.14
N THR A 313 -20.72 -5.00 -4.36
CA THR A 313 -19.38 -5.38 -4.85
C THR A 313 -19.09 -6.80 -4.44
N ARG A 314 -18.39 -7.53 -5.27
CA ARG A 314 -17.91 -8.88 -5.01
C ARG A 314 -16.50 -9.04 -5.54
N MET A 315 -15.77 -9.95 -4.92
CA MET A 315 -14.41 -10.26 -5.30
C MET A 315 -14.21 -11.77 -5.36
N TYR A 316 -13.74 -12.24 -6.49
CA TYR A 316 -13.33 -13.63 -6.66
C TYR A 316 -11.86 -13.77 -6.25
N ASN A 317 -11.56 -14.90 -5.61
CA ASN A 317 -10.21 -15.29 -5.24
C ASN A 317 -10.00 -16.75 -5.65
N SER A 318 -9.12 -17.02 -6.61
CA SER A 318 -8.89 -18.39 -7.09
C SER A 318 -8.42 -19.34 -6.00
N VAL A 319 -7.62 -18.86 -5.06
CA VAL A 319 -7.07 -19.65 -3.94
C VAL A 319 -8.11 -20.02 -2.88
N THR A 320 -9.31 -19.43 -2.94
CA THR A 320 -10.42 -19.74 -1.98
C THR A 320 -11.47 -20.68 -2.57
N VAL A 321 -11.25 -21.20 -3.75
CA VAL A 321 -12.20 -22.18 -4.37
C VAL A 321 -12.09 -23.55 -3.71
N PHE A 322 -10.88 -23.95 -3.32
CA PHE A 322 -10.61 -25.23 -2.68
C PHE A 322 -9.48 -25.14 -1.66
N GLY A 323 -9.23 -26.25 -0.93
CA GLY A 323 -8.16 -26.32 0.06
C GLY A 323 -8.53 -25.73 1.42
N GLN A 324 -7.51 -25.36 2.18
CA GLN A 324 -7.69 -24.86 3.56
C GLN A 324 -8.32 -23.45 3.64
N HIS A 325 -8.32 -22.71 2.55
CA HIS A 325 -8.90 -21.35 2.44
C HIS A 325 -10.24 -21.36 1.69
N ALA A 326 -10.85 -22.54 1.46
CA ALA A 326 -12.08 -22.65 0.70
C ALA A 326 -13.22 -21.84 1.34
N VAL A 327 -13.81 -20.95 0.56
CA VAL A 327 -14.95 -20.09 0.93
C VAL A 327 -16.07 -20.29 -0.08
N SER A 328 -17.30 -20.46 0.39
CA SER A 328 -18.50 -20.42 -0.42
C SER A 328 -19.42 -19.36 0.16
N GLY A 329 -19.37 -18.17 -0.43
CA GLY A 329 -20.20 -17.02 -0.06
C GLY A 329 -21.59 -17.05 -0.72
N VAL A 330 -22.33 -15.96 -0.55
CA VAL A 330 -23.67 -15.79 -1.16
C VAL A 330 -23.66 -15.65 -2.69
N PHE A 331 -22.47 -15.54 -3.29
CA PHE A 331 -22.24 -15.57 -4.73
C PHE A 331 -21.57 -16.87 -5.20
N GLY A 332 -21.47 -17.90 -4.34
CA GLY A 332 -20.87 -19.20 -4.67
C GLY A 332 -19.39 -19.31 -4.33
N ALA A 333 -18.77 -20.41 -4.75
CA ALA A 333 -17.40 -20.74 -4.41
C ALA A 333 -16.39 -19.72 -4.96
N GLY A 334 -15.44 -19.31 -4.12
CA GLY A 334 -14.37 -18.37 -4.46
C GLY A 334 -14.78 -16.88 -4.40
N TRP A 335 -16.07 -16.57 -4.23
CA TRP A 335 -16.58 -15.20 -4.15
C TRP A 335 -16.78 -14.74 -2.72
N SER A 336 -16.40 -13.53 -2.43
CA SER A 336 -16.72 -12.73 -1.25
C SER A 336 -17.39 -11.42 -1.68
N SER A 337 -18.06 -10.73 -0.75
CA SER A 337 -18.80 -9.51 -1.09
C SER A 337 -18.96 -8.56 0.10
N ASN A 338 -19.30 -7.31 -0.19
CA ASN A 338 -19.57 -6.31 0.84
C ASN A 338 -20.83 -6.59 1.67
N ILE A 339 -21.75 -7.44 1.19
CA ILE A 339 -22.95 -7.83 1.95
C ILE A 339 -22.67 -8.96 2.96
N GLU A 340 -21.47 -9.54 2.96
CA GLU A 340 -21.05 -10.62 3.87
C GLU A 340 -20.11 -10.16 4.98
N SER A 341 -19.78 -8.86 5.01
CA SER A 341 -18.89 -8.32 6.04
C SER A 341 -19.43 -8.56 7.44
N ARG A 342 -18.57 -9.06 8.34
CA ARG A 342 -18.93 -9.37 9.72
C ARG A 342 -17.71 -9.39 10.63
N VAL A 343 -17.92 -9.27 11.92
CA VAL A 343 -16.90 -9.51 12.96
C VAL A 343 -17.26 -10.74 13.75
N GLN A 344 -16.37 -11.72 13.81
CA GLN A 344 -16.50 -12.87 14.69
C GLN A 344 -15.75 -12.59 16.00
N LEU A 345 -16.46 -12.64 17.13
CA LEU A 345 -15.89 -12.41 18.45
C LEU A 345 -15.49 -13.74 19.07
N ASN A 346 -14.22 -13.90 19.41
CA ASN A 346 -13.67 -15.06 20.12
C ASN A 346 -13.19 -14.65 21.52
N ALA A 347 -12.78 -15.61 22.32
CA ALA A 347 -12.30 -15.35 23.68
C ALA A 347 -11.04 -14.45 23.70
N GLU A 348 -10.14 -14.67 22.76
CA GLU A 348 -8.80 -14.03 22.71
C GLU A 348 -8.68 -12.94 21.63
N ASN A 349 -9.57 -12.94 20.65
CA ASN A 349 -9.51 -11.98 19.53
C ASN A 349 -10.90 -11.69 18.93
N ALA A 350 -10.93 -10.73 18.03
CA ALA A 350 -12.02 -10.51 17.08
C ALA A 350 -11.46 -10.63 15.66
N VAL A 351 -12.21 -11.26 14.77
CA VAL A 351 -11.83 -11.46 13.37
C VAL A 351 -12.85 -10.77 12.47
N TRP A 352 -12.39 -9.79 11.69
CA TRP A 352 -13.22 -9.09 10.71
C TRP A 352 -13.06 -9.73 9.34
N THR A 353 -14.14 -10.28 8.81
CA THR A 353 -14.23 -10.68 7.40
C THR A 353 -14.53 -9.43 6.56
N MET A 354 -13.59 -9.01 5.74
CA MET A 354 -13.68 -7.85 4.88
C MET A 354 -14.47 -8.15 3.59
N PRO A 355 -14.93 -7.11 2.87
CA PRO A 355 -15.62 -7.29 1.57
C PRO A 355 -14.83 -8.06 0.51
N ASP A 356 -13.49 -7.98 0.54
CA ASP A 356 -12.59 -8.66 -0.38
C ASP A 356 -12.25 -10.12 0.04
N GLY A 357 -12.84 -10.59 1.14
CA GLY A 357 -12.65 -11.93 1.68
C GLY A 357 -11.48 -12.07 2.65
N ARG A 358 -10.67 -11.03 2.87
CA ARG A 358 -9.62 -11.05 3.89
C ARG A 358 -10.19 -11.15 5.29
N GLU A 359 -9.46 -11.80 6.16
CA GLU A 359 -9.75 -11.86 7.59
C GLU A 359 -8.70 -11.07 8.36
N VAL A 360 -9.12 -9.99 8.99
CA VAL A 360 -8.27 -9.13 9.80
C VAL A 360 -8.52 -9.41 11.28
N THR A 361 -7.47 -9.76 12.01
CA THR A 361 -7.55 -10.14 13.42
C THR A 361 -7.15 -8.99 14.33
N PHE A 362 -7.92 -8.80 15.40
CA PHE A 362 -7.68 -7.85 16.48
C PHE A 362 -7.56 -8.63 17.79
N ASP A 363 -6.35 -8.71 18.34
CA ASP A 363 -6.10 -9.41 19.60
C ASP A 363 -6.73 -8.65 20.77
N ARG A 364 -7.32 -9.41 21.71
CA ARG A 364 -7.87 -8.84 22.93
C ARG A 364 -6.76 -8.43 23.88
N ILE A 365 -6.84 -7.22 24.39
CA ILE A 365 -5.88 -6.67 25.36
C ILE A 365 -6.57 -6.15 26.59
N VAL A 366 -5.81 -6.11 27.70
CA VAL A 366 -6.20 -5.38 28.89
C VAL A 366 -5.47 -4.05 28.88
N ARG A 367 -6.22 -2.96 28.88
CA ARG A 367 -5.67 -1.59 28.90
C ARG A 367 -5.08 -1.28 30.29
N GLU A 368 -4.29 -0.22 30.36
CA GLU A 368 -3.66 0.23 31.61
C GLU A 368 -4.67 0.56 32.73
N ASP A 369 -5.89 0.96 32.38
CA ASP A 369 -6.99 1.21 33.30
C ASP A 369 -7.76 -0.05 33.75
N GLY A 370 -7.29 -1.23 33.32
CA GLY A 370 -7.92 -2.51 33.61
C GLY A 370 -9.15 -2.82 32.74
N THR A 371 -9.53 -1.95 31.80
CA THR A 371 -10.61 -2.24 30.84
C THR A 371 -10.11 -3.17 29.73
N HIS A 372 -11.04 -3.95 29.16
CA HIS A 372 -10.74 -4.76 27.99
C HIS A 372 -10.87 -3.91 26.72
N GLY A 373 -10.03 -4.20 25.74
CA GLY A 373 -10.05 -3.59 24.42
C GLY A 373 -9.42 -4.51 23.39
N TYR A 374 -9.12 -3.94 22.23
CA TYR A 374 -8.48 -4.66 21.13
C TYR A 374 -7.19 -3.96 20.72
N ALA A 375 -6.17 -4.74 20.40
CA ALA A 375 -4.97 -4.25 19.76
C ALA A 375 -5.29 -3.83 18.31
N ARG A 376 -4.48 -2.94 17.75
CA ARG A 376 -4.52 -2.60 16.34
C ARG A 376 -4.22 -3.86 15.50
N ALA A 377 -4.87 -3.99 14.35
CA ALA A 377 -4.56 -5.07 13.43
C ALA A 377 -3.07 -5.05 13.00
N PRO A 378 -2.36 -6.18 13.08
CA PRO A 378 -0.95 -6.24 12.68
C PRO A 378 -0.74 -5.83 11.22
N ARG A 379 0.21 -4.96 10.95
CA ARG A 379 0.60 -4.46 9.62
C ARG A 379 -0.51 -3.72 8.85
N GLU A 380 -1.56 -3.32 9.56
CA GLU A 380 -2.71 -2.58 9.02
C GLU A 380 -2.99 -1.36 9.91
N ALA A 381 -3.57 -0.32 9.33
CA ALA A 381 -4.01 0.87 10.07
C ALA A 381 -5.51 0.76 10.43
N TRP A 382 -5.91 -0.37 10.99
CA TRP A 382 -7.27 -0.63 11.45
C TRP A 382 -7.35 -0.79 12.95
N TRP A 383 -8.34 -0.16 13.58
CA TRP A 383 -8.62 -0.21 15.03
C TRP A 383 -10.04 -0.69 15.26
N LEU A 384 -10.20 -1.66 16.16
CA LEU A 384 -11.51 -2.11 16.64
C LEU A 384 -11.75 -1.56 18.03
N GLU A 385 -12.90 -0.96 18.23
CA GLU A 385 -13.34 -0.40 19.53
C GLU A 385 -14.76 -0.89 19.84
N GLU A 386 -14.98 -1.21 21.12
CA GLU A 386 -16.33 -1.36 21.68
C GLU A 386 -16.72 -0.03 22.33
N LEU A 387 -17.79 0.59 21.85
CA LEU A 387 -18.23 1.92 22.23
C LEU A 387 -19.61 1.89 22.87
N PRO A 388 -19.73 2.26 24.16
CA PRO A 388 -21.02 2.53 24.79
C PRO A 388 -21.73 3.69 24.08
N LEU A 389 -23.01 3.53 23.71
CA LEU A 389 -23.77 4.60 23.06
C LEU A 389 -23.87 5.87 23.93
N THR A 390 -23.77 5.74 25.24
CA THR A 390 -23.75 6.89 26.16
C THR A 390 -22.55 7.81 25.96
N GLN A 391 -21.44 7.31 25.42
CA GLN A 391 -20.25 8.12 25.09
C GLN A 391 -20.41 8.86 23.76
N LEU A 392 -21.37 8.45 22.93
CA LEU A 392 -21.65 8.99 21.60
C LEU A 392 -22.89 9.88 21.58
N THR A 393 -23.51 10.08 22.76
CA THR A 393 -24.75 10.82 22.95
C THR A 393 -24.46 12.20 23.52
N GLY A 394 -25.02 13.24 22.89
CA GLY A 394 -24.95 14.61 23.39
C GLY A 394 -25.85 14.89 24.57
N GLU A 395 -25.82 16.12 25.08
CA GLU A 395 -26.63 16.56 26.23
C GLU A 395 -28.15 16.44 25.98
N ASP A 396 -28.57 16.50 24.71
CA ASP A 396 -29.97 16.35 24.28
C ASP A 396 -30.43 14.89 24.20
N GLY A 397 -29.55 13.93 24.50
CA GLY A 397 -29.83 12.50 24.42
C GLY A 397 -29.77 11.92 23.01
N SER A 398 -29.35 12.69 21.98
CA SER A 398 -29.18 12.22 20.63
C SER A 398 -27.73 11.82 20.32
N ILE A 399 -27.54 10.86 19.41
CA ILE A 399 -26.20 10.53 18.90
C ILE A 399 -25.62 11.75 18.21
N THR A 400 -24.42 12.15 18.56
CA THR A 400 -23.75 13.38 18.07
C THR A 400 -23.34 13.26 16.60
N ASP A 401 -22.79 12.11 16.17
CA ASP A 401 -22.42 11.84 14.79
C ASP A 401 -23.67 11.61 13.92
N PRO A 402 -23.96 12.49 12.93
CA PRO A 402 -25.13 12.36 12.06
C PRO A 402 -25.15 11.07 11.23
N SER A 403 -23.98 10.62 10.78
CA SER A 403 -23.83 9.40 9.96
C SER A 403 -24.12 8.16 10.79
N LEU A 404 -23.56 8.08 11.98
CA LEU A 404 -23.84 6.99 12.92
C LEU A 404 -25.32 6.99 13.35
N ARG A 405 -25.89 8.15 13.64
CA ARG A 405 -27.31 8.30 13.97
C ARG A 405 -28.20 7.74 12.86
N TYR A 406 -27.86 8.02 11.59
CA TYR A 406 -28.59 7.48 10.45
C TYR A 406 -28.51 5.95 10.41
N ILE A 407 -27.31 5.37 10.52
CA ILE A 407 -27.09 3.92 10.47
C ILE A 407 -27.92 3.22 11.55
N LEU A 408 -27.80 3.66 12.81
CA LEU A 408 -28.50 3.03 13.94
C LEU A 408 -30.04 3.11 13.77
N ARG A 409 -30.55 4.24 13.29
CA ARG A 409 -31.96 4.41 13.03
C ARG A 409 -32.47 3.55 11.87
N ALA A 410 -31.69 3.48 10.77
CA ALA A 410 -32.07 2.71 9.58
C ALA A 410 -32.08 1.19 9.86
N THR A 411 -31.20 0.71 10.74
CA THR A 411 -31.07 -0.70 11.11
C THR A 411 -31.86 -1.08 12.36
N ASP A 412 -32.61 -0.14 12.96
CA ASP A 412 -33.39 -0.32 14.20
C ASP A 412 -32.56 -0.93 15.35
N TYR A 413 -31.32 -0.41 15.49
CA TYR A 413 -30.37 -0.92 16.48
C TYR A 413 -30.53 -0.22 17.83
N GLU A 414 -30.95 -0.96 18.86
CA GLU A 414 -31.31 -0.44 20.19
C GLU A 414 -30.39 -0.90 21.33
N ALA A 415 -29.26 -1.56 21.05
CA ALA A 415 -28.36 -2.02 22.11
C ALA A 415 -27.62 -0.87 22.78
N SER A 416 -27.05 -1.12 23.98
CA SER A 416 -26.36 -0.09 24.79
C SER A 416 -24.96 0.25 24.29
N SER A 417 -24.36 -0.57 23.43
CA SER A 417 -23.01 -0.43 22.86
C SER A 417 -22.96 -0.95 21.44
N LEU A 418 -21.92 -0.60 20.71
CA LEU A 418 -21.62 -1.10 19.37
C LEU A 418 -20.13 -1.40 19.19
N LEU A 419 -19.77 -2.10 18.11
CA LEU A 419 -18.38 -2.25 17.66
C LEU A 419 -18.15 -1.31 16.49
N ARG A 420 -17.02 -0.60 16.52
CA ARG A 420 -16.55 0.27 15.44
C ARG A 420 -15.17 -0.17 14.98
N ILE A 421 -15.03 -0.42 13.69
CA ILE A 421 -13.72 -0.54 13.04
C ILE A 421 -13.46 0.75 12.27
N SER A 422 -12.34 1.39 12.53
CA SER A 422 -11.95 2.64 11.86
C SER A 422 -10.51 2.60 11.38
N ASP A 423 -10.23 3.37 10.34
CA ASP A 423 -8.89 3.67 9.87
C ASP A 423 -8.50 5.13 10.21
N ASN A 424 -7.32 5.55 9.78
CA ASN A 424 -6.88 6.93 9.93
C ASN A 424 -7.27 7.85 8.75
N SER A 425 -8.03 7.35 7.76
CA SER A 425 -8.64 8.16 6.70
C SER A 425 -10.01 8.72 7.10
N GLY A 426 -10.59 8.20 8.19
CA GLY A 426 -11.91 8.55 8.69
C GLY A 426 -13.02 7.61 8.24
N THR A 427 -12.69 6.50 7.59
CA THR A 427 -13.66 5.45 7.28
C THR A 427 -14.01 4.70 8.57
N GLN A 428 -15.30 4.48 8.78
CA GLN A 428 -15.84 3.77 9.93
C GLN A 428 -16.77 2.67 9.47
N HIS A 429 -16.56 1.46 9.96
CA HIS A 429 -17.44 0.31 9.80
C HIS A 429 -18.11 0.01 11.13
N ILE A 430 -19.45 -0.05 11.14
CA ILE A 430 -20.25 -0.17 12.35
C ILE A 430 -20.85 -1.58 12.42
N PHE A 431 -20.70 -2.21 13.56
CA PHE A 431 -21.20 -3.55 13.82
C PHE A 431 -22.00 -3.59 15.12
N SER A 432 -22.94 -4.52 15.19
CA SER A 432 -23.61 -4.87 16.46
C SER A 432 -22.61 -5.51 17.44
N LEU A 433 -22.98 -5.63 18.72
CA LEU A 433 -22.19 -6.39 19.71
C LEU A 433 -22.07 -7.88 19.40
N THR A 434 -22.86 -8.40 18.49
CA THR A 434 -22.76 -9.78 17.99
C THR A 434 -21.96 -9.90 16.71
N GLY A 435 -21.36 -8.78 16.24
CA GLY A 435 -20.52 -8.72 15.06
C GLY A 435 -21.28 -8.61 13.73
N ILE A 436 -22.59 -8.35 13.76
CA ILE A 436 -23.39 -8.13 12.56
C ILE A 436 -23.07 -6.73 11.99
N TYR A 437 -22.76 -6.67 10.70
CA TYR A 437 -22.49 -5.42 10.00
C TYR A 437 -23.75 -4.57 9.86
N LEU A 438 -23.72 -3.37 10.39
CA LEU A 438 -24.84 -2.41 10.37
C LEU A 438 -24.67 -1.36 9.26
N GLY A 439 -23.44 -0.95 8.96
CA GLY A 439 -23.19 0.06 7.96
C GLY A 439 -21.80 0.66 8.01
N MET A 440 -21.59 1.67 7.17
CA MET A 440 -20.34 2.42 7.10
C MET A 440 -20.57 3.90 6.86
N SER A 441 -19.56 4.70 7.19
CA SER A 441 -19.44 6.09 6.77
C SER A 441 -17.99 6.49 6.53
N ALA A 442 -17.78 7.48 5.66
CA ALA A 442 -16.47 8.09 5.39
C ALA A 442 -16.52 9.62 5.60
N GLY A 443 -17.38 10.07 6.52
CA GLY A 443 -17.60 11.48 6.83
C GLY A 443 -19.04 11.91 6.68
N ALA A 444 -19.30 13.20 6.81
CA ALA A 444 -20.65 13.77 6.74
C ALA A 444 -21.31 13.48 5.37
N GLY A 445 -22.57 13.08 5.40
CA GLY A 445 -23.35 12.85 4.18
C GLY A 445 -23.08 11.55 3.44
N THR A 446 -22.24 10.64 3.95
CA THR A 446 -21.79 9.42 3.25
C THR A 446 -22.30 8.12 3.87
N ALA A 447 -23.20 8.18 4.85
CA ALA A 447 -23.62 7.00 5.58
C ALA A 447 -24.45 6.03 4.74
N VAL A 448 -24.08 4.74 4.84
CA VAL A 448 -24.76 3.61 4.22
C VAL A 448 -25.13 2.61 5.31
N ALA A 449 -26.39 2.14 5.32
CA ALA A 449 -26.88 1.12 6.24
C ALA A 449 -27.27 -0.16 5.51
N TYR A 450 -27.07 -1.30 6.16
CA TYR A 450 -27.34 -2.64 5.64
C TYR A 450 -28.55 -3.23 6.40
N LEU A 451 -29.69 -3.27 5.74
CA LEU A 451 -30.94 -3.79 6.28
C LEU A 451 -30.98 -5.31 6.12
N ARG A 452 -31.61 -6.02 7.06
CA ARG A 452 -31.67 -7.48 7.05
C ARG A 452 -33.12 -8.00 7.03
N ASP A 453 -33.27 -9.20 6.48
CA ASP A 453 -34.50 -9.97 6.54
C ASP A 453 -34.61 -10.75 7.87
N GLU A 454 -35.72 -11.49 8.02
CA GLU A 454 -35.97 -12.33 9.21
C GLU A 454 -34.94 -13.48 9.39
N ASP A 455 -34.28 -13.89 8.31
CA ASP A 455 -33.19 -14.87 8.32
C ASP A 455 -31.82 -14.26 8.65
N GLY A 456 -31.75 -12.95 8.84
CA GLY A 456 -30.53 -12.20 9.14
C GLY A 456 -29.64 -11.89 7.91
N ARG A 457 -30.13 -12.15 6.68
CA ARG A 457 -29.42 -11.84 5.42
C ARG A 457 -29.66 -10.39 5.03
N VAL A 458 -28.71 -9.76 4.34
CA VAL A 458 -28.85 -8.37 3.85
C VAL A 458 -29.96 -8.31 2.80
N SER A 459 -31.09 -7.69 3.13
CA SER A 459 -32.21 -7.50 2.23
C SER A 459 -32.16 -6.18 1.44
N ALA A 460 -31.45 -5.19 1.97
CA ALA A 460 -31.23 -3.93 1.27
C ALA A 460 -29.99 -3.18 1.79
N ILE A 461 -29.37 -2.43 0.88
CA ILE A 461 -28.36 -1.42 1.19
C ILE A 461 -28.99 -0.05 0.95
N VAL A 462 -28.92 0.85 1.93
CA VAL A 462 -29.59 2.15 1.87
C VAL A 462 -28.61 3.27 2.22
N HIS A 463 -28.57 4.30 1.39
CA HIS A 463 -27.80 5.50 1.65
C HIS A 463 -28.66 6.55 2.32
N GLN A 464 -28.10 7.40 3.19
CA GLN A 464 -28.84 8.46 3.89
C GLN A 464 -29.55 9.47 2.96
N ARG A 465 -29.14 9.55 1.67
CA ARG A 465 -29.77 10.38 0.61
C ARG A 465 -30.85 9.64 -0.18
N GLY A 466 -31.31 8.47 0.28
CA GLY A 466 -32.43 7.74 -0.33
C GLY A 466 -32.05 6.74 -1.42
N ALA A 467 -30.78 6.68 -1.89
CA ALA A 467 -30.35 5.62 -2.79
C ALA A 467 -30.51 4.26 -2.09
N ARG A 468 -31.06 3.27 -2.81
CA ARG A 468 -31.37 1.96 -2.25
C ARG A 468 -31.11 0.86 -3.28
N ILE A 469 -30.50 -0.25 -2.83
CA ILE A 469 -30.37 -1.51 -3.55
C ILE A 469 -31.03 -2.59 -2.71
N ASN A 470 -32.04 -3.27 -3.27
CA ASN A 470 -32.66 -4.45 -2.68
C ASN A 470 -31.94 -5.70 -3.15
N VAL A 471 -31.81 -6.71 -2.28
CA VAL A 471 -31.16 -7.99 -2.55
C VAL A 471 -32.19 -9.10 -2.40
N GLU A 472 -32.32 -9.95 -3.43
CA GLU A 472 -33.19 -11.11 -3.44
C GLU A 472 -32.37 -12.38 -3.46
N TYR A 473 -32.78 -13.38 -2.68
CA TYR A 473 -32.09 -14.66 -2.55
C TYR A 473 -32.86 -15.79 -3.20
N THR A 474 -32.15 -16.75 -3.75
CA THR A 474 -32.69 -18.04 -4.19
C THR A 474 -33.10 -18.89 -2.97
N GLU A 475 -33.89 -19.96 -3.17
CA GLU A 475 -34.20 -20.95 -2.12
C GLU A 475 -32.93 -21.58 -1.50
N GLY A 476 -31.83 -21.65 -2.25
CA GLY A 476 -30.51 -22.14 -1.78
C GLY A 476 -29.70 -21.11 -1.00
N GLY A 477 -30.21 -19.89 -0.76
CA GLY A 477 -29.52 -18.86 0.01
C GLY A 477 -28.46 -18.05 -0.78
N LEU A 478 -28.34 -18.27 -2.08
CA LEU A 478 -27.48 -17.48 -2.96
C LEU A 478 -28.22 -16.23 -3.44
N VAL A 479 -27.49 -15.15 -3.76
CA VAL A 479 -28.10 -13.94 -4.35
C VAL A 479 -28.65 -14.29 -5.74
N GLY A 480 -29.96 -14.11 -5.93
CA GLY A 480 -30.65 -14.36 -7.19
C GLY A 480 -30.76 -13.10 -8.06
N ALA A 481 -31.04 -11.96 -7.43
CA ALA A 481 -31.14 -10.68 -8.11
C ALA A 481 -30.87 -9.51 -7.15
N ILE A 482 -30.53 -8.36 -7.74
CA ILE A 482 -30.48 -7.07 -7.05
C ILE A 482 -31.22 -6.01 -7.86
N HIS A 483 -31.85 -5.06 -7.17
CA HIS A 483 -32.68 -4.02 -7.79
C HIS A 483 -32.38 -2.66 -7.16
N SER A 484 -32.06 -1.66 -8.00
CA SER A 484 -31.87 -0.29 -7.53
C SER A 484 -33.17 0.48 -7.43
N SER A 485 -33.20 1.51 -6.59
CA SER A 485 -34.31 2.47 -6.52
C SER A 485 -34.49 3.30 -7.80
N ARG A 486 -33.56 3.23 -8.76
CA ARG A 486 -33.62 3.85 -10.08
C ARG A 486 -34.12 2.92 -11.20
N GLY A 487 -34.53 1.70 -10.86
CA GLY A 487 -35.11 0.73 -11.79
C GLY A 487 -34.09 -0.17 -12.50
N GLN A 488 -32.80 -0.09 -12.15
CA GLN A 488 -31.79 -1.02 -12.65
C GLN A 488 -31.98 -2.38 -11.97
N SER A 489 -31.66 -3.46 -12.70
CA SER A 489 -31.77 -4.84 -12.21
C SER A 489 -30.61 -5.67 -12.69
N VAL A 490 -30.05 -6.48 -11.79
CA VAL A 490 -29.01 -7.48 -12.10
C VAL A 490 -29.48 -8.83 -11.60
N ARG A 491 -29.31 -9.89 -12.39
CA ARG A 491 -29.65 -11.28 -12.05
C ARG A 491 -28.44 -12.17 -12.19
N TYR A 492 -28.37 -13.22 -11.37
CA TYR A 492 -27.24 -14.13 -11.26
C TYR A 492 -27.64 -15.54 -11.64
N GLU A 493 -26.78 -16.23 -12.38
CA GLU A 493 -26.91 -17.65 -12.73
C GLU A 493 -25.75 -18.44 -12.15
N TYR A 494 -26.05 -19.65 -11.70
CA TYR A 494 -25.12 -20.54 -11.04
C TYR A 494 -25.06 -21.91 -11.70
N VAL A 495 -23.91 -22.57 -11.59
CA VAL A 495 -23.66 -23.94 -12.04
C VAL A 495 -23.05 -24.75 -10.92
N THR A 496 -23.38 -26.04 -10.83
CA THR A 496 -22.75 -26.94 -9.86
C THR A 496 -21.64 -27.77 -10.55
N LEU A 497 -20.40 -27.60 -10.08
CA LEU A 497 -19.22 -28.30 -10.57
C LEU A 497 -18.47 -28.89 -9.36
N GLY A 498 -18.06 -30.15 -9.43
CA GLY A 498 -17.29 -30.78 -8.35
C GLY A 498 -17.98 -30.80 -6.97
N GLY A 499 -19.32 -30.65 -6.93
CA GLY A 499 -20.08 -30.56 -5.67
C GLY A 499 -20.18 -29.15 -5.06
N HIS A 500 -19.58 -28.16 -5.69
CA HIS A 500 -19.65 -26.76 -5.30
C HIS A 500 -20.50 -25.94 -6.29
N THR A 501 -21.14 -24.89 -5.79
CA THR A 501 -21.94 -23.98 -6.63
C THR A 501 -21.10 -22.78 -7.02
N HIS A 502 -20.99 -22.52 -8.33
CA HIS A 502 -20.20 -21.46 -8.93
C HIS A 502 -21.08 -20.45 -9.66
N LEU A 503 -20.77 -19.17 -9.56
CA LEU A 503 -21.39 -18.13 -10.36
C LEU A 503 -20.89 -18.25 -11.81
N CYS A 504 -21.80 -18.43 -12.76
CA CYS A 504 -21.44 -18.62 -14.18
C CYS A 504 -21.89 -17.45 -15.08
N ALA A 505 -22.90 -16.67 -14.67
CA ALA A 505 -23.30 -15.51 -15.45
C ALA A 505 -23.96 -14.43 -14.57
N VAL A 506 -23.79 -13.17 -15.01
CA VAL A 506 -24.40 -11.97 -14.44
C VAL A 506 -25.09 -11.21 -15.55
N HIS A 507 -26.38 -11.01 -15.42
CA HIS A 507 -27.24 -10.34 -16.40
C HIS A 507 -27.61 -8.95 -15.91
N GLY A 508 -27.08 -7.92 -16.54
CA GLY A 508 -27.40 -6.52 -16.27
C GLY A 508 -27.91 -5.79 -17.53
N ASP A 509 -28.13 -4.51 -17.41
CA ASP A 509 -28.60 -3.66 -18.53
C ASP A 509 -27.58 -3.59 -19.69
N ALA A 510 -26.30 -3.70 -19.38
CA ALA A 510 -25.20 -3.72 -20.36
C ALA A 510 -25.04 -5.06 -21.10
N GLY A 511 -25.80 -6.10 -20.74
CA GLY A 511 -25.67 -7.45 -21.31
C GLY A 511 -25.35 -8.51 -20.27
N THR A 512 -24.74 -9.59 -20.71
CA THR A 512 -24.43 -10.73 -19.85
C THR A 512 -22.93 -10.97 -19.74
N ARG A 513 -22.36 -10.77 -18.53
CA ARG A 513 -21.01 -11.16 -18.21
C ARG A 513 -20.98 -12.65 -17.82
N ARG A 514 -19.99 -13.42 -18.29
CA ARG A 514 -19.90 -14.86 -18.04
C ARG A 514 -18.56 -15.25 -17.47
N TYR A 515 -18.60 -16.26 -16.61
CA TYR A 515 -17.43 -16.91 -16.02
C TYR A 515 -17.44 -18.38 -16.41
N GLU A 516 -16.50 -18.76 -17.26
CA GLU A 516 -16.31 -20.16 -17.68
C GLU A 516 -15.29 -20.80 -16.74
N HIS A 517 -15.64 -21.93 -16.16
CA HIS A 517 -14.81 -22.64 -15.18
C HIS A 517 -14.09 -23.83 -15.80
N ASP A 518 -12.91 -24.15 -15.29
CA ASP A 518 -12.21 -25.38 -15.59
C ASP A 518 -12.80 -26.58 -14.82
N ALA A 519 -12.21 -27.76 -14.98
CA ALA A 519 -12.66 -28.99 -14.30
C ALA A 519 -12.47 -28.96 -12.77
N ALA A 520 -11.59 -28.09 -12.27
CA ALA A 520 -11.35 -27.88 -10.85
C ALA A 520 -12.32 -26.83 -10.23
N GLY A 521 -13.11 -26.12 -11.07
CA GLY A 521 -14.02 -25.06 -10.64
C GLY A 521 -13.36 -23.67 -10.58
N LEU A 522 -12.14 -23.51 -11.10
CA LEU A 522 -11.48 -22.20 -11.22
C LEU A 522 -11.98 -21.45 -12.44
N ILE A 523 -12.11 -20.12 -12.35
CA ILE A 523 -12.47 -19.28 -13.51
C ILE A 523 -11.37 -19.35 -14.55
N HIS A 524 -11.64 -20.11 -15.60
CA HIS A 524 -10.75 -20.26 -16.74
C HIS A 524 -10.86 -19.09 -17.72
N ARG A 525 -12.10 -18.59 -17.95
CA ARG A 525 -12.32 -17.42 -18.84
C ARG A 525 -13.33 -16.46 -18.27
N VAL A 526 -13.02 -15.17 -18.40
CA VAL A 526 -13.96 -14.08 -18.15
C VAL A 526 -14.40 -13.52 -19.48
N VAL A 527 -15.71 -13.47 -19.71
CA VAL A 527 -16.31 -12.96 -20.94
C VAL A 527 -17.17 -11.73 -20.60
N ALA A 528 -16.78 -10.57 -21.10
CA ALA A 528 -17.50 -9.32 -20.93
C ALA A 528 -18.94 -9.38 -21.43
N SER A 529 -19.78 -8.44 -21.02
CA SER A 529 -21.16 -8.27 -21.49
C SER A 529 -21.25 -8.04 -23.00
N THR A 530 -20.21 -7.55 -23.63
CA THR A 530 -20.06 -7.37 -25.08
C THR A 530 -19.79 -8.67 -25.82
N GLY A 531 -19.46 -9.76 -25.11
CA GLY A 531 -19.04 -11.06 -25.67
C GLY A 531 -17.54 -11.20 -25.91
N THR A 532 -16.74 -10.21 -25.57
CA THR A 532 -15.26 -10.28 -25.65
C THR A 532 -14.72 -11.12 -24.50
N VAL A 533 -13.73 -11.97 -24.79
CA VAL A 533 -12.95 -12.65 -23.75
C VAL A 533 -11.93 -11.67 -23.21
N GLU A 534 -12.06 -11.26 -21.96
CA GLU A 534 -11.15 -10.31 -21.32
C GLU A 534 -9.87 -11.00 -20.89
N VAL A 535 -10.00 -12.19 -20.31
CA VAL A 535 -8.86 -12.99 -19.85
C VAL A 535 -9.14 -14.48 -20.03
N THR A 536 -8.09 -15.24 -20.34
CA THR A 536 -8.08 -16.71 -20.23
C THR A 536 -6.96 -17.10 -19.28
N ASN A 537 -7.31 -17.78 -18.20
CA ASN A 537 -6.42 -18.15 -17.10
C ASN A 537 -5.99 -19.62 -17.20
N TYR A 538 -4.72 -19.89 -16.90
CA TYR A 538 -4.16 -21.22 -16.77
C TYR A 538 -3.55 -21.36 -15.38
N TYR A 539 -3.88 -22.46 -14.70
CA TYR A 539 -3.51 -22.67 -13.30
C TYR A 539 -2.58 -23.87 -13.12
N ASP A 540 -1.78 -23.82 -12.08
CA ASP A 540 -1.11 -25.00 -11.55
C ASP A 540 -2.07 -25.82 -10.65
N PRO A 541 -1.68 -27.05 -10.24
CA PRO A 541 -2.54 -27.89 -9.38
C PRO A 541 -2.87 -27.26 -8.01
N THR A 542 -2.20 -26.21 -7.60
CA THR A 542 -2.45 -25.49 -6.33
C THR A 542 -3.39 -24.29 -6.51
N GLY A 543 -3.83 -23.99 -7.73
CA GLY A 543 -4.73 -22.88 -8.04
C GLY A 543 -4.02 -21.54 -8.29
N ARG A 544 -2.68 -21.53 -8.46
CA ARG A 544 -1.92 -20.33 -8.83
C ARG A 544 -1.90 -20.17 -10.35
N ILE A 545 -2.00 -18.93 -10.81
CA ILE A 545 -1.86 -18.60 -12.24
C ILE A 545 -0.43 -18.93 -12.71
N THR A 546 -0.34 -19.63 -13.82
CA THR A 546 0.92 -19.90 -14.54
C THR A 546 1.01 -19.15 -15.86
N GLU A 547 -0.12 -18.95 -16.53
CA GLU A 547 -0.22 -18.18 -17.76
C GLU A 547 -1.56 -17.44 -17.81
N GLN A 548 -1.58 -16.31 -18.51
CA GLN A 548 -2.81 -15.59 -18.89
C GLN A 548 -2.75 -15.19 -20.36
N ASP A 549 -3.85 -15.40 -21.07
CA ASP A 549 -4.09 -14.74 -22.36
C ASP A 549 -4.93 -13.48 -22.09
N THR A 550 -4.43 -12.33 -22.49
CA THR A 550 -5.15 -11.05 -22.36
C THR A 550 -6.13 -10.87 -23.53
N GLU A 551 -7.03 -9.91 -23.39
CA GLU A 551 -8.03 -9.54 -24.41
C GLU A 551 -7.44 -9.30 -25.82
N TYR A 552 -6.20 -8.84 -25.89
CA TYR A 552 -5.52 -8.47 -27.16
C TYR A 552 -4.58 -9.54 -27.69
N GLY A 553 -4.67 -10.76 -27.13
CA GLY A 553 -3.89 -11.92 -27.58
C GLY A 553 -2.44 -11.95 -27.08
N ARG A 554 -2.11 -11.14 -26.08
CA ARG A 554 -0.83 -11.25 -25.39
C ARG A 554 -0.89 -12.42 -24.41
N ARG A 555 0.05 -13.36 -24.52
CA ARG A 555 0.23 -14.41 -23.53
C ARG A 555 1.31 -14.04 -22.55
N VAL A 556 0.96 -14.00 -21.26
CA VAL A 556 1.83 -13.66 -20.16
C VAL A 556 2.08 -14.89 -19.31
N ARG A 557 3.33 -15.16 -18.99
CA ARG A 557 3.77 -16.26 -18.14
C ARG A 557 4.17 -15.78 -16.76
N TYR A 558 3.82 -16.56 -15.74
CA TYR A 558 4.15 -16.34 -14.34
C TYR A 558 5.04 -17.48 -13.85
N ARG A 559 6.25 -17.19 -13.44
CA ARG A 559 7.18 -18.15 -12.86
C ARG A 559 7.48 -17.74 -11.43
N TYR A 560 7.15 -18.62 -10.49
CA TYR A 560 7.38 -18.40 -9.07
C TYR A 560 8.74 -18.97 -8.69
N LEU A 561 9.67 -18.07 -8.36
CA LEU A 561 11.06 -18.38 -8.05
C LEU A 561 11.31 -18.31 -6.54
N PRO A 562 12.42 -18.90 -6.01
CA PRO A 562 12.80 -18.77 -4.59
C PRO A 562 12.86 -17.32 -4.11
N ASN A 563 12.81 -17.12 -2.78
CA ASN A 563 12.94 -15.82 -2.11
C ASN A 563 11.86 -14.80 -2.44
N GLY A 564 10.64 -15.23 -2.78
CA GLY A 564 9.53 -14.34 -3.04
C GLY A 564 9.56 -13.65 -4.40
N ILE A 565 10.36 -14.12 -5.33
CA ILE A 565 10.48 -13.55 -6.66
C ILE A 565 9.45 -14.18 -7.59
N THR A 566 8.74 -13.34 -8.34
CA THR A 566 7.86 -13.79 -9.43
C THR A 566 8.32 -13.13 -10.72
N ASP A 567 8.72 -13.96 -11.68
CA ASP A 567 9.06 -13.52 -13.03
C ASP A 567 7.80 -13.50 -13.88
N ILE A 568 7.51 -12.35 -14.45
CA ILE A 568 6.36 -12.11 -15.32
C ILE A 568 6.87 -11.66 -16.68
N SER A 569 6.63 -12.46 -17.71
CA SER A 569 7.16 -12.23 -19.05
C SER A 569 6.16 -12.62 -20.12
N ASN A 570 6.36 -12.14 -21.35
CA ASN A 570 5.66 -12.65 -22.51
C ASN A 570 6.08 -14.11 -22.80
N GLU A 571 5.33 -14.78 -23.69
CA GLU A 571 5.61 -16.17 -24.10
C GLU A 571 7.03 -16.34 -24.67
N ASP A 572 7.56 -15.33 -25.36
CA ASP A 572 8.91 -15.31 -25.95
C ASP A 572 9.99 -14.82 -24.97
N ALA A 573 9.66 -14.70 -23.69
CA ALA A 573 10.48 -14.14 -22.62
C ALA A 573 10.88 -12.65 -22.80
N SER A 574 10.18 -11.92 -23.67
CA SER A 574 10.30 -10.47 -23.75
C SER A 574 9.47 -9.79 -22.66
N TYR A 575 9.71 -8.50 -22.41
CA TYR A 575 9.01 -7.69 -21.36
C TYR A 575 9.03 -8.36 -19.98
N THR A 576 10.15 -8.95 -19.61
CA THR A 576 10.32 -9.61 -18.32
C THR A 576 10.42 -8.59 -17.21
N ASN A 577 9.54 -8.72 -16.23
CA ASN A 577 9.59 -7.97 -14.97
C ASN A 577 9.73 -8.96 -13.80
N LEU A 578 10.70 -8.71 -12.92
CA LEU A 578 10.86 -9.47 -11.68
C LEU A 578 10.16 -8.70 -10.55
N TRP A 579 9.22 -9.36 -9.93
CA TRP A 579 8.48 -8.84 -8.78
C TRP A 579 8.96 -9.55 -7.53
N VAL A 580 9.33 -8.79 -6.51
CA VAL A 580 9.90 -9.34 -5.28
C VAL A 580 8.97 -9.05 -4.12
N SER A 581 8.56 -10.08 -3.42
CA SER A 581 7.66 -10.00 -2.27
C SER A 581 8.35 -10.54 -1.01
N ASP A 582 8.01 -9.96 0.15
CA ASP A 582 8.43 -10.49 1.44
C ASP A 582 7.53 -11.65 1.92
N GLN A 583 7.84 -12.19 3.10
CA GLN A 583 7.07 -13.28 3.73
C GLN A 583 5.60 -12.93 4.03
N TYR A 584 5.21 -11.67 3.98
CA TYR A 584 3.84 -11.18 4.17
C TYR A 584 3.16 -10.81 2.85
N ALA A 585 3.71 -11.26 1.72
CA ALA A 585 3.26 -10.95 0.36
C ALA A 585 3.30 -9.44 0.01
N ARG A 586 4.05 -8.61 0.78
CA ARG A 586 4.19 -7.20 0.45
C ARG A 586 5.24 -7.05 -0.65
N LEU A 587 4.94 -6.20 -1.62
CA LEU A 587 5.83 -5.91 -2.74
C LEU A 587 7.03 -5.10 -2.25
N THR A 588 8.24 -5.68 -2.28
CA THR A 588 9.47 -5.03 -1.82
C THR A 588 10.36 -4.54 -2.94
N ALA A 589 10.25 -5.08 -4.15
CA ALA A 589 10.92 -4.54 -5.31
C ALA A 589 10.26 -4.95 -6.63
N ILE A 590 10.53 -4.15 -7.66
CA ILE A 590 10.28 -4.48 -9.07
C ILE A 590 11.56 -4.22 -9.84
N VAL A 591 11.98 -5.19 -10.65
CA VAL A 591 13.07 -5.02 -11.62
C VAL A 591 12.43 -5.10 -13.01
N ASP A 592 12.60 -4.05 -13.79
CA ASP A 592 12.03 -3.97 -15.15
C ASP A 592 12.88 -4.73 -16.20
N ALA A 593 12.41 -4.77 -17.43
CA ALA A 593 13.07 -5.49 -18.52
C ALA A 593 14.47 -4.98 -18.87
N GLU A 594 14.83 -3.77 -18.48
CA GLU A 594 16.16 -3.16 -18.69
C GLU A 594 17.06 -3.29 -17.45
N GLY A 595 16.56 -3.93 -16.39
CA GLY A 595 17.27 -4.11 -15.11
C GLY A 595 17.14 -2.93 -14.15
N GLY A 596 16.32 -1.93 -14.48
CA GLY A 596 16.00 -0.83 -13.58
C GLY A 596 15.21 -1.33 -12.37
N ARG A 597 15.72 -1.07 -11.15
CA ARG A 597 15.13 -1.57 -9.91
C ARG A 597 14.47 -0.46 -9.11
N ALA A 598 13.20 -0.65 -8.76
CA ALA A 598 12.52 0.11 -7.71
C ALA A 598 12.34 -0.77 -6.46
N SER A 599 12.59 -0.22 -5.26
CA SER A 599 12.49 -0.97 -4.00
C SER A 599 11.64 -0.22 -2.97
N TYR A 600 10.96 -0.99 -2.12
CA TYR A 600 9.97 -0.49 -1.17
C TYR A 600 10.20 -1.07 0.23
N ALA A 601 10.00 -0.26 1.27
CA ALA A 601 9.95 -0.71 2.65
C ALA A 601 8.67 -0.21 3.32
N TYR A 602 8.18 -0.96 4.30
CA TYR A 602 6.91 -0.69 4.96
C TYR A 602 7.07 -0.60 6.48
N ASP A 603 6.25 0.22 7.11
CA ASP A 603 6.10 0.25 8.56
C ASP A 603 5.06 -0.79 9.05
N ASN A 604 4.82 -0.80 10.37
CA ASN A 604 3.84 -1.70 10.98
C ASN A 604 2.37 -1.30 10.74
N PHE A 605 2.12 -0.20 10.05
CA PHE A 605 0.79 0.25 9.64
C PHE A 605 0.49 -0.08 8.18
N GLY A 606 1.44 -0.72 7.47
CA GLY A 606 1.32 -0.97 6.04
C GLY A 606 1.68 0.25 5.18
N ASN A 607 2.18 1.35 5.76
CA ASN A 607 2.62 2.49 4.98
C ASN A 607 3.95 2.19 4.28
N ARG A 608 4.06 2.62 3.03
CA ARG A 608 5.30 2.60 2.29
C ARG A 608 6.22 3.72 2.79
N VAL A 609 7.17 3.37 3.70
CA VAL A 609 8.04 4.34 4.38
C VAL A 609 9.36 4.61 3.67
N SER A 610 9.78 3.77 2.74
CA SER A 610 10.91 4.05 1.87
C SER A 610 10.62 3.59 0.46
N VAL A 611 10.93 4.45 -0.50
CA VAL A 611 10.91 4.14 -1.92
C VAL A 611 12.30 4.49 -2.45
N VAL A 612 12.98 3.51 -3.03
CA VAL A 612 14.18 3.73 -3.84
C VAL A 612 13.74 3.51 -5.28
N ASP A 613 13.84 4.54 -6.09
CA ASP A 613 13.42 4.47 -7.48
C ASP A 613 14.54 3.92 -8.39
N ARG A 614 14.23 3.66 -9.66
CA ARG A 614 15.12 3.05 -10.64
C ARG A 614 16.43 3.81 -10.86
N ASP A 615 16.45 5.13 -10.66
CA ASP A 615 17.67 5.95 -10.70
C ASP A 615 18.45 5.97 -9.38
N GLY A 616 18.01 5.16 -8.38
CA GLY A 616 18.59 5.11 -7.07
C GLY A 616 18.18 6.25 -6.13
N SER A 617 17.35 7.18 -6.57
CA SER A 617 16.81 8.24 -5.71
C SER A 617 15.90 7.64 -4.64
N ARG A 618 16.02 8.14 -3.40
CA ARG A 618 15.25 7.64 -2.25
C ARG A 618 14.31 8.70 -1.71
N THR A 619 13.07 8.30 -1.50
CA THR A 619 12.10 9.02 -0.66
C THR A 619 11.88 8.26 0.63
N THR A 620 11.97 8.93 1.76
CA THR A 620 11.75 8.34 3.09
C THR A 620 10.58 9.05 3.76
N ARG A 621 9.66 8.28 4.35
CA ARG A 621 8.49 8.75 5.09
C ARG A 621 8.59 8.33 6.54
N TYR A 622 8.05 9.16 7.41
CA TYR A 622 7.99 8.92 8.85
C TYR A 622 6.54 9.01 9.29
N SER A 623 6.12 7.98 10.02
CA SER A 623 4.76 7.90 10.57
C SER A 623 4.74 8.25 12.06
N ASP A 624 3.63 8.76 12.53
CA ASP A 624 3.36 8.89 13.96
C ASP A 624 2.83 7.56 14.55
N LYS A 625 2.51 7.57 15.84
CA LYS A 625 1.97 6.41 16.58
C LYS A 625 0.59 5.93 16.07
N ARG A 626 -0.10 6.72 15.24
CA ARG A 626 -1.34 6.34 14.56
C ARG A 626 -1.11 5.89 13.11
N GLY A 627 0.13 5.81 12.65
CA GLY A 627 0.46 5.44 11.29
C GLY A 627 0.20 6.54 10.26
N ARG A 628 -0.03 7.80 10.67
CA ARG A 628 -0.17 8.93 9.75
C ARG A 628 1.20 9.43 9.36
N ILE A 629 1.42 9.68 8.07
CA ILE A 629 2.69 10.21 7.57
C ILE A 629 2.82 11.65 8.02
N ILE A 630 3.78 11.91 8.92
CA ILE A 630 4.06 13.26 9.45
C ILE A 630 5.21 13.97 8.75
N ARG A 631 6.03 13.22 8.02
CA ARG A 631 7.21 13.77 7.34
C ARG A 631 7.57 12.93 6.13
N GLU A 632 7.84 13.57 5.02
CA GLU A 632 8.41 12.96 3.83
C GLU A 632 9.69 13.69 3.45
N VAL A 633 10.71 12.95 3.03
CA VAL A 633 12.01 13.50 2.72
C VAL A 633 12.63 12.79 1.53
N THR A 634 13.13 13.54 0.55
CA THR A 634 13.88 13.04 -0.59
C THR A 634 15.39 13.09 -0.36
N ASP A 635 16.16 12.28 -1.09
CA ASP A 635 17.63 12.30 -1.04
C ASP A 635 18.22 13.68 -1.41
N GLU A 636 17.51 14.48 -2.19
CA GLU A 636 17.92 15.83 -2.57
C GLU A 636 17.59 16.89 -1.53
N GLY A 637 17.05 16.48 -0.38
CA GLY A 637 16.78 17.34 0.75
C GLY A 637 15.44 18.09 0.70
N ALA A 638 14.57 17.81 -0.28
CA ALA A 638 13.21 18.29 -0.23
C ALA A 638 12.49 17.64 0.95
N GLU A 639 11.82 18.45 1.76
CA GLU A 639 11.15 17.99 2.98
C GLU A 639 9.72 18.49 3.00
N THR A 640 8.78 17.61 3.28
CA THR A 640 7.37 17.91 3.49
C THR A 640 6.97 17.45 4.88
N LEU A 641 6.36 18.34 5.65
CA LEU A 641 5.84 18.06 6.99
C LEU A 641 4.32 18.12 6.95
N PHE A 642 3.67 17.16 7.59
CA PHE A 642 2.22 17.08 7.72
C PHE A 642 1.84 17.21 9.19
N ALA A 643 0.83 18.03 9.49
CA ALA A 643 0.21 18.10 10.79
C ALA A 643 -1.26 17.70 10.70
N TYR A 644 -1.73 17.01 11.75
CA TYR A 644 -3.08 16.47 11.81
C TYR A 644 -3.78 16.94 13.08
N ASP A 645 -5.10 17.05 13.00
CA ASP A 645 -5.94 17.26 14.17
C ASP A 645 -6.27 15.94 14.89
N GLU A 646 -7.08 16.02 15.95
CA GLU A 646 -7.51 14.87 16.73
C GLU A 646 -8.46 13.91 15.97
N HIS A 647 -9.01 14.34 14.83
CA HIS A 647 -9.88 13.58 13.96
C HIS A 647 -9.13 12.98 12.74
N ASP A 648 -7.78 12.93 12.78
CA ASP A 648 -6.92 12.43 11.71
C ASP A 648 -7.03 13.21 10.37
N ARG A 649 -7.42 14.51 10.42
CA ARG A 649 -7.49 15.37 9.24
C ARG A 649 -6.24 16.22 9.12
N VAL A 650 -5.75 16.42 7.90
CA VAL A 650 -4.58 17.26 7.63
C VAL A 650 -4.92 18.74 7.89
N VAL A 651 -4.29 19.37 8.87
CA VAL A 651 -4.45 20.79 9.15
C VAL A 651 -3.34 21.67 8.58
N SER A 652 -2.18 21.08 8.24
CA SER A 652 -1.07 21.84 7.67
C SER A 652 -0.16 20.94 6.86
N VAL A 653 0.32 21.46 5.73
CA VAL A 653 1.38 20.87 4.90
C VAL A 653 2.45 21.93 4.70
N ALA A 654 3.64 21.71 5.25
CA ALA A 654 4.78 22.61 5.10
C ALA A 654 5.84 21.97 4.20
N MET A 655 6.28 22.69 3.17
CA MET A 655 7.22 22.20 2.16
C MET A 655 8.46 23.09 2.13
N SER A 656 9.65 22.47 2.11
CA SER A 656 10.89 23.19 1.85
C SER A 656 11.01 23.54 0.37
N ALA A 657 11.58 24.70 0.06
CA ALA A 657 11.97 25.02 -1.30
C ALA A 657 13.07 24.05 -1.75
N ILE A 658 12.98 23.59 -3.00
CA ILE A 658 14.06 22.79 -3.61
C ILE A 658 15.19 23.75 -3.96
N GLU A 659 16.40 23.47 -3.44
CA GLU A 659 17.61 24.21 -3.80
C GLU A 659 17.93 23.98 -5.29
N THR A 660 18.07 25.05 -6.05
CA THR A 660 18.27 24.98 -7.50
C THR A 660 19.76 24.92 -7.92
N ASP A 661 20.70 25.32 -7.05
CA ASP A 661 22.12 25.17 -7.32
C ASP A 661 22.57 23.71 -7.26
N PRO A 662 23.08 23.10 -8.33
CA PRO A 662 23.54 21.72 -8.33
C PRO A 662 24.63 21.41 -7.31
N ARG A 663 25.48 22.40 -6.96
CA ARG A 663 26.53 22.23 -5.94
C ARG A 663 25.92 22.22 -4.54
N ALA A 664 24.99 23.13 -4.26
CA ALA A 664 24.27 23.19 -3.00
C ALA A 664 23.38 21.92 -2.80
N ARG A 665 22.70 21.46 -3.86
CA ARG A 665 21.96 20.18 -3.84
C ARG A 665 22.86 18.99 -3.52
N ARG A 666 24.03 18.89 -4.16
CA ARG A 666 24.98 17.82 -3.88
C ARG A 666 25.51 17.88 -2.43
N ALA A 667 25.80 19.07 -1.94
CA ALA A 667 26.25 19.30 -0.57
C ALA A 667 25.15 18.93 0.44
N ALA A 668 23.91 19.36 0.20
CA ALA A 668 22.75 19.02 1.03
C ALA A 668 22.50 17.50 1.07
N ARG A 669 22.60 16.82 -0.07
CA ARG A 669 22.49 15.36 -0.16
C ARG A 669 23.57 14.64 0.64
N LEU A 670 24.83 15.06 0.54
CA LEU A 670 25.95 14.48 1.30
C LEU A 670 25.80 14.72 2.80
N ALA A 671 25.46 15.94 3.20
CA ALA A 671 25.26 16.31 4.61
C ALA A 671 24.09 15.53 5.23
N ARG A 672 23.03 15.34 4.46
CA ARG A 672 21.87 14.60 4.91
C ARG A 672 22.16 13.11 5.02
N ARG A 673 22.83 12.51 4.03
CA ARG A 673 23.27 11.12 4.11
C ARG A 673 24.11 10.88 5.35
N ALA A 674 25.09 11.76 5.62
CA ALA A 674 25.94 11.69 6.80
C ALA A 674 25.13 11.87 8.11
N ARG A 675 24.07 12.72 8.12
CA ARG A 675 23.17 12.87 9.27
C ARG A 675 22.36 11.60 9.52
N LEU A 676 21.75 11.03 8.47
CA LEU A 676 20.97 9.80 8.58
C LEU A 676 21.84 8.61 9.04
N GLU A 677 23.09 8.53 8.55
CA GLU A 677 24.07 7.54 8.99
C GLU A 677 24.46 7.74 10.48
N ALA A 678 24.59 8.98 10.93
CA ALA A 678 24.86 9.31 12.32
C ALA A 678 23.66 8.99 13.23
N GLU A 679 22.44 9.37 12.82
CA GLU A 679 21.20 9.08 13.54
C GLU A 679 20.96 7.55 13.65
N ALA A 680 21.17 6.81 12.55
CA ALA A 680 21.06 5.35 12.54
C ALA A 680 22.08 4.65 13.48
N GLN A 681 23.19 5.34 13.79
CA GLN A 681 24.23 4.86 14.71
C GLN A 681 24.07 5.43 16.14
N GLY A 682 22.98 6.13 16.41
CA GLY A 682 22.74 6.76 17.73
C GLY A 682 23.72 7.87 18.06
N ARG A 683 24.37 8.46 17.06
CA ARG A 683 25.33 9.55 17.21
C ARG A 683 24.72 10.89 16.82
N THR A 684 25.16 11.96 17.49
CA THR A 684 24.80 13.31 17.06
C THR A 684 25.63 13.68 15.82
N PHE A 685 24.95 14.20 14.79
CA PHE A 685 25.63 14.68 13.58
C PHE A 685 26.29 16.03 13.85
N GLU A 686 27.62 16.09 13.83
CA GLU A 686 28.41 17.32 14.07
C GLU A 686 28.77 18.08 12.77
N GLY A 687 28.28 17.62 11.61
CA GLY A 687 28.59 18.20 10.30
C GLY A 687 29.68 17.43 9.54
N ILE A 688 29.88 17.79 8.28
CA ILE A 688 30.96 17.23 7.45
C ILE A 688 32.19 18.12 7.62
N PRO A 689 33.36 17.59 7.98
CA PRO A 689 34.57 18.40 8.11
C PRO A 689 34.86 19.21 6.84
N GLY A 690 34.93 20.53 6.98
CA GLY A 690 35.19 21.46 5.87
C GLY A 690 33.94 21.96 5.12
N GLN A 691 32.75 21.56 5.53
CA GLN A 691 31.49 22.18 5.06
C GLN A 691 30.77 22.84 6.24
N GLU A 692 30.23 24.05 6.01
CA GLU A 692 29.28 24.61 6.97
C GLU A 692 28.09 23.65 7.10
N PRO A 693 27.59 23.40 8.32
CA PRO A 693 26.44 22.51 8.51
C PRO A 693 25.26 23.07 7.69
N ALA A 694 24.79 22.27 6.72
CA ALA A 694 23.51 22.56 6.08
C ALA A 694 22.46 22.55 7.16
N GLN A 695 22.02 23.71 7.60
CA GLN A 695 20.92 23.85 8.54
C GLN A 695 19.71 23.15 7.90
N SER A 696 19.09 22.22 8.62
CA SER A 696 17.70 21.85 8.28
C SER A 696 16.91 23.15 8.20
N PRO A 697 16.17 23.42 7.12
CA PRO A 697 15.39 24.62 7.05
C PRO A 697 14.53 24.69 8.32
N ALA A 698 14.62 25.81 9.04
CA ALA A 698 13.71 26.03 10.15
C ALA A 698 12.28 25.97 9.59
N VAL A 699 11.32 25.45 10.36
CA VAL A 699 9.91 25.40 9.94
C VAL A 699 9.43 26.76 9.44
N SER A 700 9.98 27.85 9.97
CA SER A 700 9.75 29.23 9.53
C SER A 700 10.23 29.56 8.11
N SER A 701 11.07 28.74 7.50
CA SER A 701 11.54 28.91 6.11
C SER A 701 10.79 28.04 5.10
N MET A 702 9.86 27.22 5.59
CA MET A 702 9.03 26.36 4.74
C MET A 702 7.79 27.12 4.28
N THR A 703 7.37 26.84 3.05
CA THR A 703 6.10 27.32 2.54
C THR A 703 4.99 26.41 3.08
N THR A 704 4.00 27.01 3.74
CA THR A 704 2.96 26.24 4.45
C THR A 704 1.60 26.48 3.82
N VAL A 705 0.88 25.40 3.57
CA VAL A 705 -0.55 25.39 3.25
C VAL A 705 -1.30 24.92 4.49
N THR A 706 -2.37 25.61 4.87
CA THR A 706 -3.19 25.24 6.05
C THR A 706 -4.63 25.01 5.67
N TYR A 707 -5.30 24.16 6.45
CA TYR A 707 -6.69 23.78 6.26
C TYR A 707 -7.47 23.95 7.56
N GLU A 708 -8.72 24.43 7.45
CA GLU A 708 -9.65 24.51 8.55
C GLU A 708 -10.90 23.69 8.23
N TYR A 709 -11.57 23.16 9.25
CA TYR A 709 -12.76 22.33 9.13
C TYR A 709 -13.92 22.93 9.91
N ALA A 710 -15.13 22.82 9.38
CA ALA A 710 -16.31 23.47 9.95
C ALA A 710 -16.80 22.83 11.26
N ASN A 711 -16.62 21.50 11.41
CA ASN A 711 -16.99 20.74 12.60
C ASN A 711 -16.24 19.39 12.63
N ASP A 712 -16.45 18.60 13.68
CA ASP A 712 -15.73 17.35 13.95
C ASP A 712 -16.05 16.22 12.95
N PHE A 713 -17.20 16.27 12.29
CA PHE A 713 -17.68 15.21 11.41
C PHE A 713 -17.39 15.50 9.92
N GLU A 714 -17.07 16.77 9.58
CA GLU A 714 -16.73 17.14 8.21
C GLU A 714 -15.29 16.76 7.88
N ARG A 715 -15.12 15.98 6.81
CA ARG A 715 -13.79 15.55 6.35
C ARG A 715 -13.21 16.49 5.29
N ASN A 716 -14.03 17.33 4.71
CA ASN A 716 -13.63 18.31 3.71
C ASN A 716 -13.32 19.66 4.36
N PRO A 717 -12.24 20.36 3.96
CA PRO A 717 -11.87 21.63 4.56
C PRO A 717 -12.91 22.73 4.26
N SER A 718 -13.23 23.55 5.24
CA SER A 718 -14.02 24.77 5.07
C SER A 718 -13.20 25.94 4.55
N SER A 719 -11.88 25.90 4.76
CA SER A 719 -10.95 26.86 4.16
C SER A 719 -9.59 26.23 3.87
N MET A 720 -8.90 26.76 2.87
CA MET A 720 -7.51 26.47 2.55
C MET A 720 -6.75 27.80 2.41
N THR A 721 -5.67 27.95 3.15
CA THR A 721 -4.73 29.08 2.99
C THR A 721 -3.49 28.58 2.28
N ASP A 722 -3.17 29.14 1.12
CA ASP A 722 -1.97 28.78 0.34
C ASP A 722 -0.69 29.34 0.92
N GLY A 723 0.47 28.99 0.33
CA GLY A 723 1.79 29.43 0.77
C GLY A 723 2.06 30.94 0.64
N ASN A 724 1.18 31.70 -0.02
CA ASN A 724 1.23 33.15 -0.13
C ASN A 724 0.27 33.85 0.84
N GLY A 725 -0.51 33.09 1.62
CA GLY A 725 -1.52 33.58 2.54
C GLY A 725 -2.88 33.86 1.90
N HIS A 726 -3.11 33.44 0.65
CA HIS A 726 -4.41 33.58 0.01
C HIS A 726 -5.38 32.51 0.53
N VAL A 727 -6.59 32.94 0.87
CA VAL A 727 -7.60 32.06 1.48
C VAL A 727 -8.70 31.74 0.48
N THR A 728 -8.87 30.46 0.15
CA THR A 728 -10.02 29.93 -0.56
C THR A 728 -10.99 29.33 0.46
N ARG A 729 -12.29 29.65 0.39
CA ARG A 729 -13.33 29.12 1.31
C ARG A 729 -14.26 28.17 0.59
N PHE A 730 -14.68 27.14 1.33
CA PHE A 730 -15.57 26.10 0.84
C PHE A 730 -16.77 25.97 1.77
N GLU A 731 -17.98 25.95 1.23
CA GLU A 731 -19.19 25.67 1.98
C GLU A 731 -19.70 24.28 1.59
N TRP A 732 -19.86 23.42 2.58
CA TRP A 732 -20.28 22.04 2.42
C TRP A 732 -21.64 21.81 3.08
N ALA A 733 -22.48 20.98 2.47
CA ALA A 733 -23.71 20.48 3.08
C ALA A 733 -23.86 19.00 2.77
N ASP A 734 -23.95 18.18 3.82
CA ASP A 734 -24.06 16.70 3.72
C ASP A 734 -23.03 16.09 2.77
N GLY A 735 -21.76 16.49 2.87
CA GLY A 735 -20.67 16.03 2.04
C GLY A 735 -20.62 16.56 0.61
N LEU A 736 -21.55 17.45 0.21
CA LEU A 736 -21.55 18.12 -1.10
C LEU A 736 -21.04 19.54 -1.01
N LEU A 737 -20.12 19.91 -1.92
CA LEU A 737 -19.60 21.27 -2.06
C LEU A 737 -20.67 22.18 -2.63
N GLN A 738 -21.21 23.09 -1.83
CA GLN A 738 -22.24 24.03 -2.26
C GLN A 738 -21.69 25.30 -2.88
N ARG A 739 -20.50 25.72 -2.38
CA ARG A 739 -19.95 27.02 -2.76
C ARG A 739 -18.45 27.08 -2.57
N VAL A 740 -17.79 27.71 -3.52
CA VAL A 740 -16.36 28.08 -3.45
C VAL A 740 -16.23 29.58 -3.56
N VAL A 741 -15.43 30.16 -2.68
CA VAL A 741 -15.08 31.59 -2.71
C VAL A 741 -13.58 31.71 -2.86
N SER A 742 -13.13 32.28 -3.99
CA SER A 742 -11.69 32.48 -4.23
C SER A 742 -11.13 33.58 -3.31
N PRO A 743 -9.82 33.73 -3.19
CA PRO A 743 -9.18 34.81 -2.43
C PRO A 743 -9.60 36.23 -2.87
N GLU A 744 -9.92 36.38 -4.15
CA GLU A 744 -10.39 37.65 -4.74
C GLU A 744 -11.92 37.89 -4.52
N GLY A 745 -12.60 36.95 -3.83
CA GLY A 745 -14.02 37.01 -3.55
C GLY A 745 -14.92 36.54 -4.70
N VAL A 746 -14.34 35.93 -5.75
CA VAL A 746 -15.11 35.30 -6.83
C VAL A 746 -15.82 34.09 -6.29
N THR A 747 -17.14 34.02 -6.52
CA THR A 747 -17.98 32.95 -5.99
C THR A 747 -18.47 32.04 -7.09
N VAL A 748 -18.37 30.72 -6.87
CA VAL A 748 -19.01 29.69 -7.69
C VAL A 748 -19.92 28.88 -6.77
N SER A 749 -21.17 28.66 -7.18
CA SER A 749 -22.15 27.82 -6.45
C SER A 749 -22.51 26.60 -7.27
N LEU A 750 -22.75 25.50 -6.60
CA LEU A 750 -22.99 24.19 -7.18
C LEU A 750 -24.36 23.69 -6.75
N GLU A 751 -25.14 23.16 -7.68
CA GLU A 751 -26.47 22.61 -7.46
C GLU A 751 -26.47 21.10 -7.76
N TYR A 752 -27.20 20.33 -6.97
CA TYR A 752 -27.16 18.85 -7.07
C TYR A 752 -28.57 18.27 -7.05
N ASP A 753 -28.72 17.08 -7.64
CA ASP A 753 -29.93 16.28 -7.49
C ASP A 753 -29.98 15.55 -6.13
N GLU A 754 -31.04 14.82 -5.90
CA GLU A 754 -31.24 14.03 -4.66
C GLU A 754 -30.13 12.99 -4.41
N CYS A 755 -29.48 12.51 -5.47
CA CYS A 755 -28.38 11.54 -5.40
C CYS A 755 -26.98 12.19 -5.35
N GLY A 756 -26.90 13.52 -5.39
CA GLY A 756 -25.64 14.25 -5.36
C GLY A 756 -24.95 14.36 -6.73
N LEU A 757 -25.63 14.14 -7.84
CA LEU A 757 -25.10 14.48 -9.15
C LEU A 757 -25.19 15.99 -9.37
N LEU A 758 -24.13 16.58 -9.93
CA LEU A 758 -24.01 18.01 -10.17
C LEU A 758 -24.98 18.46 -11.30
N THR A 759 -26.07 19.09 -10.97
CA THR A 759 -27.09 19.53 -11.92
C THR A 759 -26.91 20.98 -12.37
N GLY A 760 -26.15 21.79 -11.62
CA GLY A 760 -25.92 23.17 -11.95
C GLY A 760 -24.63 23.75 -11.43
N ILE A 761 -24.00 24.62 -12.23
CA ILE A 761 -22.87 25.43 -11.85
C ILE A 761 -23.23 26.89 -12.08
N ARG A 762 -23.21 27.67 -11.01
CA ARG A 762 -23.50 29.09 -11.05
C ARG A 762 -22.21 29.88 -10.86
N ASN A 763 -21.83 30.67 -11.87
CA ASN A 763 -20.63 31.47 -11.81
C ASN A 763 -20.84 32.77 -10.99
N ALA A 764 -19.82 33.62 -10.91
CA ALA A 764 -19.85 34.87 -10.15
C ALA A 764 -20.94 35.86 -10.65
N GLU A 765 -21.22 35.86 -11.93
CA GLU A 765 -22.27 36.71 -12.56
C GLU A 765 -23.67 36.08 -12.41
N GLN A 766 -23.83 35.02 -11.56
CA GLN A 766 -25.09 34.30 -11.36
C GLN A 766 -25.62 33.56 -12.60
N GLN A 767 -24.77 33.39 -13.62
CA GLN A 767 -25.10 32.62 -14.80
C GLN A 767 -25.06 31.12 -14.50
N LEU A 768 -26.08 30.38 -14.93
CA LEU A 768 -26.20 28.97 -14.61
C LEU A 768 -25.92 28.07 -15.82
N THR A 769 -24.92 27.20 -15.69
CA THR A 769 -24.74 26.03 -16.56
C THR A 769 -25.48 24.85 -15.93
N ARG A 770 -26.31 24.14 -16.70
CA ARG A 770 -27.06 22.97 -16.23
C ARG A 770 -26.51 21.69 -16.81
N CYS A 771 -26.58 20.63 -16.01
CA CYS A 771 -26.20 19.26 -16.39
C CYS A 771 -27.41 18.34 -16.20
N GLU A 772 -27.66 17.45 -17.17
CA GLU A 772 -28.70 16.44 -17.11
C GLU A 772 -28.10 15.06 -17.23
N TYR A 773 -28.64 14.09 -16.51
CA TYR A 773 -28.09 12.73 -16.44
C TYR A 773 -29.13 11.68 -16.81
N SER A 774 -28.66 10.56 -17.36
CA SER A 774 -29.48 9.36 -17.58
C SER A 774 -29.81 8.67 -16.22
N ALA A 775 -30.73 7.71 -16.25
CA ALA A 775 -31.00 6.86 -15.09
C ALA A 775 -29.75 6.08 -14.59
N ALA A 776 -28.81 5.78 -15.46
CA ALA A 776 -27.53 5.16 -15.14
C ALA A 776 -26.49 6.15 -14.58
N GLY A 777 -26.80 7.45 -14.50
CA GLY A 777 -25.89 8.47 -14.01
C GLY A 777 -24.91 9.03 -15.07
N HIS A 778 -25.07 8.71 -16.35
CA HIS A 778 -24.26 9.29 -17.41
C HIS A 778 -24.74 10.69 -17.74
N LEU A 779 -23.81 11.63 -17.93
CA LEU A 779 -24.11 12.99 -18.36
C LEU A 779 -24.63 12.98 -19.79
N VAL A 780 -25.93 13.30 -20.00
CA VAL A 780 -26.55 13.26 -21.32
C VAL A 780 -26.69 14.64 -21.95
N LYS A 781 -26.65 15.72 -21.15
CA LYS A 781 -26.80 17.07 -21.67
C LYS A 781 -26.12 18.11 -20.80
N ILE A 782 -25.48 19.08 -21.43
CA ILE A 782 -25.02 20.32 -20.81
C ILE A 782 -25.72 21.49 -21.49
N VAL A 783 -26.33 22.35 -20.70
CA VAL A 783 -26.89 23.62 -21.14
C VAL A 783 -26.04 24.73 -20.57
N SER A 784 -25.29 25.42 -21.42
CA SER A 784 -24.45 26.54 -20.98
C SER A 784 -25.32 27.71 -20.48
N ALA A 785 -24.71 28.64 -19.76
CA ALA A 785 -25.36 29.86 -19.27
C ALA A 785 -25.96 30.74 -20.37
N LEU A 786 -25.54 30.60 -21.61
CA LEU A 786 -26.08 31.28 -22.78
C LEU A 786 -27.19 30.49 -23.49
N GLY A 787 -27.57 29.31 -22.95
CA GLY A 787 -28.57 28.43 -23.53
C GLY A 787 -28.07 27.52 -24.66
N TYR A 788 -26.77 27.45 -24.87
CA TYR A 788 -26.20 26.50 -25.83
C TYR A 788 -26.23 25.07 -25.24
N GLU A 789 -26.69 24.12 -26.03
CA GLU A 789 -26.87 22.72 -25.61
C GLU A 789 -25.82 21.82 -26.25
N THR A 790 -25.16 21.01 -25.43
CA THR A 790 -24.31 19.92 -25.89
C THR A 790 -24.94 18.62 -25.39
N GLU A 791 -25.15 17.65 -26.29
CA GLU A 791 -25.81 16.38 -25.98
C GLU A 791 -24.85 15.20 -26.16
N PHE A 792 -24.98 14.20 -25.28
CA PHE A 792 -24.15 12.99 -25.29
C PHE A 792 -25.05 11.76 -25.37
N THR A 793 -24.68 10.79 -26.18
CA THR A 793 -25.37 9.50 -26.30
C THR A 793 -24.37 8.39 -26.00
N TYR A 794 -24.83 7.40 -25.28
CA TYR A 794 -24.04 6.27 -24.84
C TYR A 794 -24.61 4.96 -25.36
N ASP A 795 -23.74 3.95 -25.52
CA ASP A 795 -24.16 2.56 -25.76
C ASP A 795 -24.59 1.88 -24.46
N SER A 796 -25.00 0.63 -24.53
CA SER A 796 -25.41 -0.15 -23.35
C SER A 796 -24.26 -0.46 -22.38
N ALA A 797 -23.00 -0.37 -22.82
CA ALA A 797 -21.81 -0.55 -22.00
C ALA A 797 -21.33 0.75 -21.34
N GLY A 798 -21.99 1.90 -21.64
CA GLY A 798 -21.66 3.19 -21.08
C GLY A 798 -20.61 3.98 -21.86
N HIS A 799 -20.18 3.53 -23.04
CA HIS A 799 -19.27 4.30 -23.88
C HIS A 799 -20.01 5.40 -24.63
N MET A 800 -19.42 6.60 -24.68
CA MET A 800 -20.02 7.71 -25.42
C MET A 800 -19.88 7.49 -26.92
N VAL A 801 -20.99 7.18 -27.61
CA VAL A 801 -21.02 6.92 -29.06
C VAL A 801 -21.31 8.16 -29.91
N CYS A 802 -21.88 9.20 -29.31
CA CYS A 802 -22.15 10.45 -30.01
C CYS A 802 -22.06 11.65 -29.07
N ARG A 803 -21.45 12.74 -29.56
CA ARG A 803 -21.55 14.08 -28.99
C ARG A 803 -22.13 15.01 -30.05
N GLN A 804 -23.21 15.71 -29.71
CA GLN A 804 -23.78 16.76 -30.54
C GLN A 804 -23.48 18.13 -29.91
N ASP A 805 -22.76 18.97 -30.67
CA ASP A 805 -22.40 20.32 -30.28
C ASP A 805 -23.60 21.32 -30.52
N PRO A 806 -23.57 22.51 -29.93
CA PRO A 806 -24.70 23.47 -29.99
C PRO A 806 -25.07 23.93 -31.39
N ASP A 807 -24.17 23.85 -32.35
CA ASP A 807 -24.43 24.16 -33.76
C ASP A 807 -25.06 22.99 -34.56
N GLY A 808 -25.35 21.88 -33.87
CA GLY A 808 -25.86 20.64 -34.45
C GLY A 808 -24.80 19.70 -35.01
N SER A 809 -23.55 20.07 -34.96
CA SER A 809 -22.42 19.24 -35.34
C SER A 809 -22.35 17.96 -34.52
N ARG A 810 -22.11 16.82 -35.16
CA ARG A 810 -22.08 15.52 -34.51
C ARG A 810 -20.74 14.81 -34.66
N TRP A 811 -20.12 14.49 -33.54
CA TRP A 811 -19.01 13.57 -33.44
C TRP A 811 -19.53 12.19 -33.14
N ARG A 812 -19.01 11.15 -33.80
CA ARG A 812 -19.35 9.74 -33.51
C ARG A 812 -18.10 8.99 -33.12
N PHE A 813 -18.27 8.05 -32.23
CA PHE A 813 -17.20 7.23 -31.70
C PHE A 813 -17.62 5.76 -31.84
N GLU A 814 -16.70 4.94 -32.36
CA GLU A 814 -16.91 3.53 -32.55
C GLU A 814 -15.93 2.75 -31.67
N TYR A 815 -16.44 1.77 -30.98
CA TYR A 815 -15.67 0.95 -30.05
C TYR A 815 -15.61 -0.49 -30.50
N ALA A 816 -14.45 -1.15 -30.28
CA ALA A 816 -14.34 -2.59 -30.33
C ALA A 816 -15.16 -3.24 -29.21
N ALA A 817 -15.37 -4.54 -29.32
CA ALA A 817 -16.13 -5.27 -28.30
C ALA A 817 -15.54 -5.15 -26.87
N GLY A 818 -14.22 -4.94 -26.72
CA GLY A 818 -13.56 -4.68 -25.45
C GLY A 818 -13.57 -3.22 -24.96
N GLY A 819 -14.42 -2.37 -25.55
CA GLY A 819 -14.55 -0.97 -25.08
C GLY A 819 -13.46 -0.01 -25.60
N ARG A 820 -12.56 -0.45 -26.47
CA ARG A 820 -11.55 0.42 -27.06
C ARG A 820 -12.07 1.21 -28.23
N LEU A 821 -11.72 2.49 -28.28
CA LEU A 821 -12.06 3.38 -29.38
C LEU A 821 -11.31 2.97 -30.65
N VAL A 822 -12.01 2.41 -31.65
CA VAL A 822 -11.42 1.99 -32.93
C VAL A 822 -11.59 3.02 -34.03
N ALA A 823 -12.56 3.93 -33.91
CA ALA A 823 -12.69 5.06 -34.83
C ALA A 823 -13.40 6.25 -34.20
N SER A 824 -13.02 7.44 -34.67
CA SER A 824 -13.77 8.69 -34.46
C SER A 824 -14.14 9.30 -35.81
N VAL A 825 -15.38 9.80 -35.91
CA VAL A 825 -15.91 10.46 -37.11
C VAL A 825 -16.28 11.88 -36.74
N ASP A 826 -15.65 12.85 -37.41
CA ASP A 826 -15.92 14.25 -37.18
C ASP A 826 -17.26 14.71 -37.79
N PRO A 827 -17.74 15.93 -37.55
CA PRO A 827 -18.97 16.45 -38.11
C PRO A 827 -19.02 16.53 -39.65
N ALA A 828 -17.88 16.58 -40.30
CA ALA A 828 -17.77 16.56 -41.78
C ALA A 828 -17.82 15.13 -42.35
N GLY A 829 -17.87 14.12 -41.49
CA GLY A 829 -17.83 12.71 -41.90
C GLY A 829 -16.41 12.15 -42.07
N ALA A 830 -15.38 12.91 -41.73
CA ALA A 830 -14.01 12.44 -41.86
C ALA A 830 -13.70 11.43 -40.73
N ARG A 831 -13.22 10.26 -41.08
CA ARG A 831 -13.02 9.10 -40.19
C ARG A 831 -11.52 8.95 -39.86
N THR A 832 -11.21 8.92 -38.58
CA THR A 832 -9.87 8.55 -38.05
C THR A 832 -9.98 7.18 -37.41
N GLU A 833 -9.04 6.27 -37.73
CA GLU A 833 -9.03 4.91 -37.18
C GLU A 833 -7.83 4.68 -36.26
N TYR A 834 -8.00 3.84 -35.26
CA TYR A 834 -7.01 3.49 -34.26
C TYR A 834 -6.75 1.99 -34.28
N GLU A 835 -5.49 1.58 -34.40
CA GLU A 835 -5.06 0.20 -34.36
C GLU A 835 -4.28 -0.08 -33.07
N TYR A 836 -4.53 -1.24 -32.49
CA TYR A 836 -3.94 -1.62 -31.20
C TYR A 836 -3.01 -2.82 -31.35
N GLY A 837 -1.90 -2.80 -30.62
CA GLY A 837 -0.99 -3.93 -30.46
C GLY A 837 -1.47 -4.93 -29.41
N PRO A 838 -0.76 -6.08 -29.29
CA PRO A 838 -1.09 -7.11 -28.29
C PRO A 838 -1.01 -6.63 -26.83
N SER A 839 -0.18 -5.64 -26.53
CA SER A 839 -0.08 -5.00 -25.22
C SER A 839 -1.23 -4.02 -24.94
N GLY A 840 -2.06 -3.74 -25.95
CA GLY A 840 -3.16 -2.83 -25.83
C GLY A 840 -2.83 -1.38 -26.12
N ASP A 841 -1.63 -1.07 -26.55
CA ASP A 841 -1.21 0.26 -26.98
C ASP A 841 -1.62 0.58 -28.40
N ILE A 842 -1.89 1.86 -28.69
CA ILE A 842 -2.16 2.31 -30.07
C ILE A 842 -0.86 2.23 -30.87
N VAL A 843 -0.77 1.28 -31.77
CA VAL A 843 0.39 1.09 -32.66
C VAL A 843 0.27 1.87 -33.97
N ALA A 844 -0.96 2.22 -34.38
CA ALA A 844 -1.14 3.10 -35.55
C ALA A 844 -2.40 3.95 -35.45
N VAL A 845 -2.34 5.10 -36.11
CA VAL A 845 -3.48 6.00 -36.34
C VAL A 845 -3.57 6.25 -37.84
N VAL A 846 -4.74 5.99 -38.43
CA VAL A 846 -5.03 6.22 -39.85
C VAL A 846 -5.96 7.44 -39.95
N ASP A 847 -5.50 8.48 -40.64
CA ASP A 847 -6.29 9.68 -40.81
C ASP A 847 -7.35 9.52 -41.90
N PRO A 848 -8.30 10.47 -42.05
CA PRO A 848 -9.36 10.39 -43.05
C PRO A 848 -8.89 10.33 -44.53
N LEU A 849 -7.65 10.64 -44.81
CA LEU A 849 -7.05 10.52 -46.14
C LEU A 849 -6.33 9.17 -46.34
N GLY A 850 -6.43 8.23 -45.39
CA GLY A 850 -5.76 6.94 -45.42
C GLY A 850 -4.28 7.02 -45.08
N ARG A 851 -3.79 8.15 -44.59
CA ARG A 851 -2.39 8.34 -44.21
C ARG A 851 -2.15 7.74 -42.82
N ARG A 852 -1.15 6.89 -42.71
CA ARG A 852 -0.85 6.08 -41.54
C ARG A 852 0.31 6.68 -40.74
N MET A 853 0.11 6.95 -39.47
CA MET A 853 1.14 7.23 -38.48
C MET A 853 1.34 5.97 -37.63
N GLU A 854 2.58 5.54 -37.47
CA GLU A 854 2.91 4.33 -36.69
C GLU A 854 3.69 4.71 -35.43
N ARG A 855 3.53 3.87 -34.38
CA ARG A 855 4.27 3.95 -33.13
C ARG A 855 4.94 2.62 -32.84
N SER A 856 6.20 2.67 -32.39
CA SER A 856 6.88 1.53 -31.79
C SER A 856 7.23 1.86 -30.33
N PHE A 857 7.51 0.81 -29.57
CA PHE A 857 7.69 0.90 -28.12
C PHE A 857 9.00 0.20 -27.73
N ASP A 858 9.66 0.74 -26.70
CA ASP A 858 10.80 0.09 -26.06
C ASP A 858 10.36 -1.11 -25.20
N THR A 859 11.31 -1.78 -24.58
CA THR A 859 11.06 -2.96 -23.74
C THR A 859 10.27 -2.66 -22.45
N ASN A 860 10.16 -1.40 -22.05
CA ASN A 860 9.38 -0.93 -20.90
C ASN A 860 7.99 -0.38 -21.30
N GLY A 861 7.66 -0.43 -22.59
CA GLY A 861 6.38 0.05 -23.11
C GLY A 861 6.33 1.56 -23.38
N ASN A 862 7.45 2.29 -23.35
CA ASN A 862 7.50 3.69 -23.76
C ASN A 862 7.60 3.81 -25.27
N ILE A 863 7.00 4.86 -25.86
CA ILE A 863 7.12 5.13 -27.29
C ILE A 863 8.57 5.46 -27.63
N ASP A 864 9.29 4.58 -28.31
CA ASP A 864 10.67 4.83 -28.75
C ASP A 864 10.74 5.54 -30.12
N ARG A 865 9.67 5.39 -30.94
CA ARG A 865 9.62 5.98 -32.26
C ARG A 865 8.18 6.26 -32.71
N ILE A 866 8.01 7.37 -33.43
CA ILE A 866 6.81 7.69 -34.22
C ILE A 866 7.23 7.85 -35.67
N THR A 867 6.61 7.07 -36.58
CA THR A 867 6.78 7.21 -38.04
C THR A 867 5.57 7.95 -38.60
N LEU A 868 5.80 9.12 -39.17
CA LEU A 868 4.76 9.92 -39.82
C LEU A 868 4.39 9.38 -41.18
N PRO A 869 3.20 9.70 -41.73
CA PRO A 869 2.86 9.44 -43.12
C PRO A 869 3.93 10.04 -44.05
N GLY A 870 4.57 9.22 -44.85
CA GLY A 870 5.70 9.64 -45.69
C GLY A 870 7.07 9.22 -45.18
N GLY A 871 7.14 8.54 -44.04
CA GLY A 871 8.34 7.85 -43.56
C GLY A 871 9.27 8.74 -42.67
N ALA A 872 8.92 9.98 -42.40
CA ALA A 872 9.66 10.84 -41.48
C ALA A 872 9.50 10.32 -40.05
N GLN A 873 10.57 10.26 -39.27
CA GLN A 873 10.59 9.63 -37.97
C GLN A 873 11.03 10.58 -36.85
N PHE A 874 10.30 10.50 -35.75
CA PHE A 874 10.75 10.99 -34.44
C PHE A 874 11.27 9.81 -33.61
N SER A 875 12.36 9.98 -32.88
CA SER A 875 12.87 8.99 -31.92
C SER A 875 12.94 9.61 -30.53
N TYR A 876 12.65 8.79 -29.54
CA TYR A 876 12.52 9.20 -28.14
C TYR A 876 13.46 8.35 -27.28
N ALA A 877 14.01 8.95 -26.24
CA ALA A 877 14.77 8.23 -25.22
C ALA A 877 14.36 8.72 -23.83
N TYR A 878 14.40 7.80 -22.89
CA TYR A 878 13.91 7.99 -21.53
C TYR A 878 15.04 7.76 -20.53
N ASP A 879 14.92 8.33 -19.33
CA ASP A 879 15.80 8.06 -18.20
C ASP A 879 15.30 6.84 -17.38
N GLY A 880 16.03 6.49 -16.33
CA GLY A 880 15.69 5.38 -15.46
C GLY A 880 14.34 5.53 -14.73
N LEU A 881 13.74 6.72 -14.71
CA LEU A 881 12.39 6.99 -14.19
C LEU A 881 11.33 7.00 -15.29
N MET A 882 11.67 6.57 -16.53
CA MET A 882 10.81 6.59 -17.71
C MET A 882 10.34 7.99 -18.11
N ARG A 883 11.12 9.04 -17.77
CA ARG A 883 10.86 10.41 -18.18
C ARG A 883 11.54 10.68 -19.51
N LEU A 884 10.82 11.32 -20.43
CA LEU A 884 11.35 11.65 -21.76
C LEU A 884 12.49 12.66 -21.66
N ILE A 885 13.74 12.22 -21.88
CA ILE A 885 14.93 13.08 -21.80
C ILE A 885 15.43 13.56 -23.15
N ARG A 886 15.11 12.85 -24.24
CA ARG A 886 15.60 13.18 -25.58
C ARG A 886 14.55 12.91 -26.64
N THR A 887 14.43 13.85 -27.58
CA THR A 887 13.67 13.69 -28.81
C THR A 887 14.57 14.01 -30.00
N ILE A 888 14.61 13.15 -31.00
CA ILE A 888 15.26 13.43 -32.28
C ILE A 888 14.16 13.64 -33.31
N ASP A 889 14.14 14.80 -33.95
CA ASP A 889 13.15 15.12 -34.95
C ASP A 889 13.54 14.54 -36.34
N PRO A 890 12.64 14.54 -37.33
CA PRO A 890 12.93 13.96 -38.64
C PRO A 890 14.10 14.65 -39.40
N ALA A 891 14.50 15.84 -39.02
CA ALA A 891 15.65 16.55 -39.61
C ALA A 891 16.97 16.20 -38.91
N GLY A 892 16.93 15.36 -37.85
CA GLY A 892 18.08 15.03 -37.02
C GLY A 892 18.34 16.00 -35.88
N GLY A 893 17.47 16.99 -35.67
CA GLY A 893 17.57 17.94 -34.58
C GLY A 893 17.31 17.24 -33.22
N VAL A 894 18.16 17.53 -32.23
CA VAL A 894 18.11 16.89 -30.90
C VAL A 894 17.57 17.87 -29.87
N TRP A 895 16.43 17.52 -29.28
CA TRP A 895 15.83 18.21 -28.14
C TRP A 895 16.15 17.44 -26.85
N THR A 896 16.66 18.13 -25.83
CA THR A 896 16.99 17.52 -24.54
C THR A 896 16.14 18.14 -23.43
N ARG A 897 15.68 17.31 -22.50
CA ARG A 897 14.90 17.69 -21.33
C ARG A 897 15.66 17.38 -20.06
N GLU A 898 15.62 18.30 -19.12
CA GLU A 898 16.19 18.15 -17.78
C GLU A 898 15.06 18.17 -16.75
N TYR A 899 15.15 17.34 -15.73
CA TYR A 899 14.15 17.22 -14.67
C TYR A 899 14.80 17.37 -13.30
N ASP A 900 14.03 17.89 -12.34
CA ASP A 900 14.41 17.82 -10.93
C ASP A 900 14.00 16.48 -10.29
N ALA A 901 14.33 16.33 -9.01
CA ALA A 901 13.99 15.11 -8.24
C ALA A 901 12.48 14.90 -8.06
N ALA A 902 11.69 15.96 -8.12
CA ALA A 902 10.24 15.88 -8.10
C ALA A 902 9.64 15.55 -9.48
N SER A 903 10.49 15.20 -10.47
CA SER A 903 10.12 14.96 -11.87
C SER A 903 9.50 16.18 -12.58
N THR A 904 9.76 17.39 -12.07
CA THR A 904 9.36 18.62 -12.73
C THR A 904 10.35 18.96 -13.84
N LEU A 905 9.86 19.31 -15.02
CA LEU A 905 10.70 19.75 -16.13
C LEU A 905 11.39 21.09 -15.78
N THR A 906 12.72 21.08 -15.64
CA THR A 906 13.53 22.24 -15.26
C THR A 906 14.35 22.81 -16.41
N GLY A 907 14.48 22.09 -17.51
CA GLY A 907 15.26 22.55 -18.66
C GLY A 907 14.76 21.94 -19.96
N LEU A 908 14.76 22.76 -21.00
CA LEU A 908 14.55 22.35 -22.39
C LEU A 908 15.67 22.95 -23.23
N ILE A 909 16.42 22.13 -23.93
CA ILE A 909 17.51 22.52 -24.84
C ILE A 909 17.07 22.17 -26.24
N ASP A 910 17.07 23.13 -27.14
CA ASP A 910 16.70 22.97 -28.54
C ASP A 910 17.88 22.43 -29.40
N PRO A 911 17.66 22.05 -30.68
CA PRO A 911 18.71 21.55 -31.55
C PRO A 911 19.84 22.56 -31.84
N THR A 912 19.65 23.84 -31.57
CA THR A 912 20.67 24.87 -31.75
C THR A 912 21.51 25.09 -30.48
N GLY A 913 21.13 24.45 -29.37
CA GLY A 913 21.79 24.60 -28.08
C GLY A 913 21.22 25.71 -27.20
N VAL A 914 20.15 26.36 -27.65
CA VAL A 914 19.44 27.36 -26.81
C VAL A 914 18.69 26.61 -25.71
N SER A 915 18.87 27.07 -24.47
CA SER A 915 18.22 26.45 -23.30
C SER A 915 17.22 27.40 -22.65
N VAL A 916 16.04 26.84 -22.31
CA VAL A 916 15.07 27.52 -21.46
C VAL A 916 15.04 26.74 -20.13
N ARG A 917 15.24 27.46 -19.03
CA ARG A 917 15.19 26.85 -17.68
C ARG A 917 14.00 27.36 -16.91
N THR A 918 13.38 26.45 -16.17
CA THR A 918 12.17 26.71 -15.38
C THR A 918 12.36 26.26 -13.95
N SER A 919 11.69 26.93 -13.03
CA SER A 919 11.49 26.47 -11.66
C SER A 919 10.02 26.65 -11.29
N VAL A 920 9.47 25.69 -10.56
CA VAL A 920 8.08 25.70 -10.12
C VAL A 920 8.02 25.62 -8.60
N ASP A 921 7.34 26.57 -7.97
CA ASP A 921 6.93 26.49 -6.58
C ASP A 921 5.42 26.16 -6.54
N SER A 922 5.11 24.89 -6.42
CA SER A 922 3.73 24.41 -6.43
C SER A 922 2.93 24.86 -5.20
N SER A 923 3.60 25.09 -4.06
CA SER A 923 2.95 25.55 -2.82
C SER A 923 2.48 27.00 -2.93
N ARG A 924 3.24 27.82 -3.69
CA ARG A 924 2.90 29.23 -3.98
C ARG A 924 2.19 29.41 -5.31
N LYS A 925 2.02 28.33 -6.09
CA LYS A 925 1.47 28.38 -7.45
C LYS A 925 2.23 29.38 -8.36
N THR A 926 3.56 29.46 -8.16
CA THR A 926 4.42 30.31 -8.94
C THR A 926 5.24 29.53 -9.94
N PHE A 927 5.45 30.08 -11.11
CA PHE A 927 6.27 29.52 -12.19
C PHE A 927 7.27 30.61 -12.67
N THR A 928 8.54 30.26 -12.71
CA THR A 928 9.60 31.15 -13.15
C THR A 928 10.33 30.54 -14.34
N THR A 929 10.52 31.33 -15.42
CA THR A 929 11.31 30.95 -16.59
C THR A 929 12.54 31.82 -16.69
N ASN A 930 13.68 31.21 -17.02
CA ASN A 930 14.90 31.92 -17.39
C ASN A 930 15.32 31.46 -18.78
N ASP A 931 15.33 32.36 -19.72
CA ASP A 931 15.93 32.14 -21.05
C ASP A 931 17.44 32.30 -20.92
N GLY A 932 18.19 31.18 -21.16
CA GLY A 932 19.62 31.12 -20.94
C GLY A 932 20.47 31.99 -21.88
#